data_be836a431d53fd96ec7711ddceb169ea
#
_entry.id   be836a431d53fd96ec7711ddceb169ea
#
_cell.length_a   1.000
_cell.length_b   1.000
_cell.length_c   1.000
_cell.angle_alpha   90.00
_cell.angle_beta   90.00
_cell.angle_gamma   90.00
#
_symmetry.space_group_name_H-M   'P 1'
#
loop_
_entity.id
_entity.type
_entity.pdbx_description
1 polymer ?
#
loop_
_entity_poly.entity_id
_entity_poly.type
_entity_poly.pdbx_seq_one_letter_code
_entity_poly.pdbx_strand_id
1 'polypeptide(L)'
;MRWRTGALVAVLVTTTALFFWGSAASAASRYAFADSCQALGVGGGSVNRATLGGYSVGSGGGEPFYLKASGLGTYLLFDSDRRYLSTPLLGNAISRAAQPGPATDWELQESGAGFTLTNLGNGRALAVDNGGRLIQSNGQGATFVPRAVSGCAALPEIGTQATGTPWTGASPYAEVEGTIDGHNHVTAYEFLGGDAHCGEPWSRYGVAAALVDCPDHYPNGAGALLENVLFGNPVRTHDPVGWPTFKDWPAPASLTHEQTYYRWIERAWLGGVRLMVNDLVENVALCDVYPIKHNSCRDMDSIRLQARRIHELEEYVDAQFGGPGQGWFRIVTNPFQARVVINEGKLAVVLGIETSEIFGCGGSAAAPRCDRAQIVRGLDEIEAMGVASLFPIHKFDNAFGGVRFDGGSFGAAINVANFKQTGQFWQIEACSGPEHDNEQATALPGDAGIIGAGLLGYLPKGTLPVYGPPPHCNARGLTPLGEFLIEEMIDRGLMIELDHEGEKTAKRVLELAEARGYSGVIASHSWSDPHMWSRIYRLGGFAEPITSGAESFVEEWRSLRAAADPRFEFGMGFGADSNGFHAQPAPRGADKPSPVAYPFKSLDGHVTFDRQVSGQRVYDVNVDGVAQYGLHPDWMEQLRLLAGKPIADDLMNGAEAYLQTWERAVGVPGPACLTPPKKFKHHGFGPLRLGRGPQQTLIAAGQPSERTGESFRWCASGRGKAKGAKRAMAAVVFDDQDKAVMVVGTTAGKGKPERARKLGKGLFVDFKGRGGDRVWGYRKGKLKFTAVVTPQIAKKAKLVQAALRAAGVR
;
A
#
# COMPACT_ATOMS: atom_id res chain seq x y z
N MET A 1 1.34 15.70 -22.05
CA MET A 1 1.05 17.13 -22.29
C MET A 1 -0.43 17.26 -22.57
N ARG A 2 -1.19 17.45 -21.52
CA ARG A 2 -2.62 17.76 -21.67
C ARG A 2 -2.73 19.18 -22.18
N TRP A 3 -2.68 19.35 -23.49
CA TRP A 3 -2.95 20.59 -24.16
C TRP A 3 -4.45 20.87 -24.04
N ARG A 4 -4.87 21.53 -22.98
CA ARG A 4 -6.20 22.10 -22.92
C ARG A 4 -6.31 23.09 -24.06
N THR A 5 -6.78 22.64 -25.20
CA THR A 5 -7.34 23.51 -26.23
C THR A 5 -8.61 24.06 -25.63
N GLY A 6 -8.56 25.31 -25.21
CA GLY A 6 -9.78 26.08 -24.96
C GLY A 6 -10.66 25.98 -26.22
N ALA A 7 -11.79 25.34 -26.07
CA ALA A 7 -12.80 25.26 -27.11
C ALA A 7 -13.30 26.69 -27.40
N LEU A 8 -12.88 27.24 -28.50
CA LEU A 8 -13.60 28.32 -29.14
C LEU A 8 -14.90 27.71 -29.67
N VAL A 9 -15.99 27.99 -28.98
CA VAL A 9 -17.35 27.72 -29.45
C VAL A 9 -17.58 28.60 -30.69
N ALA A 10 -17.42 27.99 -31.86
CA ALA A 10 -17.99 28.53 -33.09
C ALA A 10 -19.42 27.98 -33.21
N VAL A 11 -20.41 28.83 -32.92
CA VAL A 11 -21.83 28.54 -33.20
C VAL A 11 -21.96 28.49 -34.70
N LEU A 12 -22.02 27.29 -35.28
CA LEU A 12 -22.55 27.08 -36.65
C LEU A 12 -23.95 26.50 -36.46
N VAL A 13 -24.96 27.34 -36.73
CA VAL A 13 -26.33 26.92 -36.91
C VAL A 13 -26.40 26.22 -38.28
N THR A 14 -26.45 24.87 -38.25
CA THR A 14 -26.89 24.10 -39.41
C THR A 14 -28.10 23.29 -38.98
N THR A 15 -29.26 23.68 -39.56
CA THR A 15 -30.48 22.87 -39.59
C THR A 15 -30.17 21.52 -40.22
N THR A 16 -30.24 20.44 -39.41
CA THR A 16 -30.19 19.08 -39.92
C THR A 16 -31.34 18.25 -39.36
N ALA A 17 -31.95 17.54 -40.28
CA ALA A 17 -33.10 16.69 -40.10
C ALA A 17 -32.99 15.74 -38.93
N LEU A 18 -34.09 15.65 -38.17
CA LEU A 18 -34.33 14.66 -37.14
C LEU A 18 -34.32 13.23 -37.73
N PHE A 19 -33.21 12.55 -37.70
CA PHE A 19 -33.19 11.11 -37.68
C PHE A 19 -33.30 10.68 -36.21
N PHE A 20 -34.47 10.18 -35.84
CA PHE A 20 -34.64 9.39 -34.61
C PHE A 20 -33.86 8.08 -34.76
N TRP A 21 -32.61 8.11 -34.42
CA TRP A 21 -31.96 6.90 -33.95
C TRP A 21 -32.33 6.78 -32.49
N GLY A 22 -33.22 5.83 -32.17
CA GLY A 22 -33.40 5.37 -30.83
C GLY A 22 -32.02 4.92 -30.34
N SER A 23 -31.42 5.69 -29.43
CA SER A 23 -30.29 5.20 -28.62
C SER A 23 -30.82 3.96 -27.89
N ALA A 24 -30.37 2.76 -28.29
CA ALA A 24 -30.44 1.61 -27.44
C ALA A 24 -29.74 2.07 -26.14
N ALA A 25 -30.49 2.13 -25.05
CA ALA A 25 -29.88 2.35 -23.74
C ALA A 25 -28.78 1.29 -23.59
N SER A 26 -27.53 1.73 -23.46
CA SER A 26 -26.44 0.84 -23.11
C SER A 26 -26.87 0.15 -21.83
N ALA A 27 -26.93 -1.19 -21.83
CA ALA A 27 -27.19 -1.95 -20.61
C ALA A 27 -26.16 -1.51 -19.55
N ALA A 28 -26.65 -1.18 -18.33
CA ALA A 28 -25.75 -0.81 -17.25
C ALA A 28 -24.79 -2.00 -16.99
N SER A 29 -23.53 -1.71 -16.72
CA SER A 29 -22.56 -2.76 -16.33
C SER A 29 -23.04 -3.45 -15.06
N ARG A 30 -22.87 -4.77 -14.97
CA ARG A 30 -23.19 -5.56 -13.77
C ARG A 30 -22.47 -5.07 -12.50
N TYR A 31 -21.47 -4.22 -12.63
CA TYR A 31 -20.72 -3.62 -11.51
C TYR A 31 -21.30 -2.28 -11.02
N ALA A 32 -22.27 -1.71 -11.72
CA ALA A 32 -22.76 -0.35 -11.49
C ALA A 32 -23.71 -0.21 -10.29
N PHE A 33 -24.01 -1.28 -9.56
CA PHE A 33 -25.05 -1.28 -8.54
C PHE A 33 -24.53 -1.29 -7.10
N ALA A 34 -23.22 -1.27 -6.90
CA ALA A 34 -22.63 -1.21 -5.59
C ALA A 34 -23.16 -0.01 -4.78
N ASP A 35 -23.54 -0.25 -3.52
CA ASP A 35 -24.03 0.74 -2.57
C ASP A 35 -25.20 1.61 -3.11
N SER A 36 -26.07 1.01 -3.95
CA SER A 36 -27.20 1.69 -4.57
C SER A 36 -28.54 1.14 -4.14
N CYS A 37 -29.57 1.98 -4.23
CA CYS A 37 -30.97 1.65 -3.93
C CYS A 37 -31.71 1.34 -5.21
N GLN A 38 -32.15 0.08 -5.41
CA GLN A 38 -32.74 -0.42 -6.64
C GLN A 38 -34.06 -1.16 -6.38
N ALA A 39 -35.04 -0.98 -7.26
CA ALA A 39 -36.18 -1.88 -7.41
C ALA A 39 -35.96 -2.78 -8.62
N LEU A 40 -36.38 -4.05 -8.53
CA LEU A 40 -36.22 -5.03 -9.59
C LEU A 40 -37.52 -5.11 -10.41
N GLY A 41 -37.47 -4.69 -11.68
CA GLY A 41 -38.54 -4.88 -12.67
C GLY A 41 -38.43 -6.25 -13.35
N VAL A 42 -39.52 -6.94 -13.62
CA VAL A 42 -39.56 -8.23 -14.33
C VAL A 42 -40.93 -8.44 -14.99
N GLY A 43 -40.96 -8.87 -16.27
CA GLY A 43 -42.19 -9.23 -16.97
C GLY A 43 -43.25 -8.11 -17.01
N GLY A 44 -42.84 -6.84 -17.04
CA GLY A 44 -43.77 -5.69 -17.02
C GLY A 44 -44.29 -5.28 -15.63
N GLY A 45 -43.93 -6.03 -14.56
CA GLY A 45 -44.22 -5.71 -13.17
C GLY A 45 -42.98 -5.38 -12.37
N SER A 46 -43.11 -5.28 -11.06
CA SER A 46 -42.00 -5.07 -10.12
C SER A 46 -42.05 -6.11 -9.00
N VAL A 47 -40.88 -6.47 -8.47
CA VAL A 47 -40.75 -7.32 -7.30
C VAL A 47 -41.20 -6.53 -6.07
N ASN A 48 -42.17 -7.08 -5.33
CA ASN A 48 -42.73 -6.52 -4.09
C ASN A 48 -42.66 -7.57 -3.00
N ARG A 49 -42.69 -7.14 -1.75
CA ARG A 49 -42.87 -8.06 -0.61
C ARG A 49 -44.24 -8.72 -0.63
N ALA A 50 -44.29 -10.01 -0.37
CA ALA A 50 -45.51 -10.77 -0.27
C ALA A 50 -46.06 -10.82 1.15
N THR A 51 -47.39 -10.79 1.32
CA THR A 51 -48.06 -10.78 2.62
C THR A 51 -47.77 -12.00 3.51
N LEU A 52 -47.46 -13.14 2.89
CA LEU A 52 -47.12 -14.41 3.56
C LEU A 52 -45.62 -14.68 3.65
N GLY A 53 -44.82 -13.65 3.54
CA GLY A 53 -43.36 -13.77 3.48
C GLY A 53 -42.83 -13.99 2.04
N GLY A 54 -41.54 -13.74 1.82
CA GLY A 54 -40.95 -13.78 0.50
C GLY A 54 -41.32 -12.61 -0.39
N TYR A 55 -41.30 -12.84 -1.72
CA TYR A 55 -41.54 -11.80 -2.72
C TYR A 55 -42.43 -12.28 -3.86
N SER A 56 -43.15 -11.33 -4.46
CA SER A 56 -44.01 -11.58 -5.63
C SER A 56 -43.92 -10.41 -6.63
N VAL A 57 -44.22 -10.67 -7.88
CA VAL A 57 -44.30 -9.68 -8.94
C VAL A 57 -45.70 -9.09 -9.00
N GLY A 58 -45.81 -7.78 -9.03
CA GLY A 58 -47.09 -7.08 -9.10
C GLY A 58 -46.98 -5.68 -9.69
N SER A 59 -48.14 -4.98 -9.81
CA SER A 59 -48.19 -3.57 -10.14
C SER A 59 -47.78 -2.74 -8.94
N GLY A 60 -46.84 -1.82 -9.10
CA GLY A 60 -46.35 -0.96 -8.03
C GLY A 60 -44.94 -0.49 -8.26
N GLY A 61 -44.41 0.34 -7.36
CA GLY A 61 -43.06 0.91 -7.44
C GLY A 61 -41.94 -0.13 -7.28
N GLY A 62 -42.24 -1.28 -6.70
CA GLY A 62 -41.29 -2.32 -6.34
C GLY A 62 -40.70 -2.15 -4.93
N GLU A 63 -40.26 -3.26 -4.33
CA GLU A 63 -39.51 -3.25 -3.09
C GLU A 63 -38.15 -2.58 -3.32
N PRO A 64 -37.76 -1.59 -2.50
CA PRO A 64 -36.44 -0.99 -2.57
C PRO A 64 -35.41 -1.92 -1.90
N PHE A 65 -34.47 -2.40 -2.69
CA PHE A 65 -33.33 -3.16 -2.23
C PHE A 65 -32.07 -2.30 -2.22
N TYR A 66 -31.37 -2.27 -1.12
CA TYR A 66 -29.99 -1.81 -1.06
C TYR A 66 -29.09 -2.94 -1.59
N LEU A 67 -28.33 -2.68 -2.64
CA LEU A 67 -27.41 -3.62 -3.23
C LEU A 67 -26.00 -3.40 -2.67
N LYS A 68 -25.60 -4.27 -1.74
CA LYS A 68 -24.23 -4.30 -1.22
C LYS A 68 -23.41 -5.26 -2.08
N ALA A 69 -22.35 -4.76 -2.70
CA ALA A 69 -21.44 -5.65 -3.40
C ALA A 69 -20.77 -6.62 -2.42
N SER A 70 -20.89 -7.92 -2.66
CA SER A 70 -20.20 -9.01 -1.96
C SER A 70 -18.92 -9.43 -2.68
N GLY A 71 -18.77 -9.02 -3.95
CA GLY A 71 -17.65 -9.24 -4.83
C GLY A 71 -17.93 -8.66 -6.21
N LEU A 72 -17.04 -8.88 -7.17
CA LEU A 72 -17.17 -8.35 -8.53
C LEU A 72 -18.40 -8.93 -9.25
N GLY A 73 -19.47 -8.10 -9.38
CA GLY A 73 -20.72 -8.49 -10.00
C GLY A 73 -21.61 -9.39 -9.14
N THR A 74 -21.30 -9.54 -7.87
CA THR A 74 -22.09 -10.27 -6.89
C THR A 74 -22.62 -9.33 -5.82
N TYR A 75 -23.85 -9.59 -5.32
CA TYR A 75 -24.55 -8.67 -4.44
C TYR A 75 -25.38 -9.36 -3.37
N LEU A 76 -25.43 -8.75 -2.20
CA LEU A 76 -26.45 -8.94 -1.21
C LEU A 76 -27.58 -7.93 -1.48
N LEU A 77 -28.82 -8.38 -1.55
CA LEU A 77 -29.99 -7.53 -1.74
C LEU A 77 -30.72 -7.38 -0.40
N PHE A 78 -30.63 -6.18 0.20
CA PHE A 78 -31.15 -5.86 1.53
C PHE A 78 -32.44 -5.05 1.39
N ASP A 79 -33.55 -5.60 1.85
CA ASP A 79 -34.87 -4.98 1.71
C ASP A 79 -35.16 -3.89 2.77
N SER A 80 -36.27 -3.16 2.61
CA SER A 80 -36.63 -2.06 3.49
C SER A 80 -36.97 -2.48 4.93
N ASP A 81 -37.28 -3.79 5.19
CA ASP A 81 -37.43 -4.36 6.52
C ASP A 81 -36.12 -4.93 7.09
N ARG A 82 -35.00 -4.60 6.51
CA ARG A 82 -33.65 -5.04 6.95
C ARG A 82 -33.49 -6.56 6.91
N ARG A 83 -33.93 -7.18 5.79
CA ARG A 83 -33.78 -8.60 5.51
C ARG A 83 -33.11 -8.78 4.13
N TYR A 84 -32.41 -9.87 3.99
CA TYR A 84 -31.74 -10.22 2.74
C TYR A 84 -32.64 -11.13 1.88
N LEU A 85 -32.68 -10.87 0.58
CA LEU A 85 -33.27 -11.79 -0.41
C LEU A 85 -32.47 -13.09 -0.39
N SER A 86 -33.14 -14.20 -0.05
CA SER A 86 -32.48 -15.48 0.28
C SER A 86 -33.15 -16.67 -0.43
N THR A 87 -32.30 -17.65 -0.81
CA THR A 87 -32.84 -18.97 -1.18
C THR A 87 -33.46 -19.67 0.05
N PRO A 88 -34.51 -20.47 -0.13
CA PRO A 88 -35.14 -21.16 1.01
C PRO A 88 -34.33 -22.37 1.48
N LEU A 89 -34.48 -22.75 2.74
CA LEU A 89 -33.94 -24.02 3.26
C LEU A 89 -34.69 -25.24 2.68
N LEU A 90 -35.98 -25.11 2.43
CA LEU A 90 -36.84 -26.15 1.87
C LEU A 90 -37.78 -25.55 0.81
N GLY A 91 -38.06 -26.32 -0.24
CA GLY A 91 -38.91 -25.87 -1.38
C GLY A 91 -38.14 -24.93 -2.34
N ASN A 92 -38.91 -24.11 -3.08
CA ASN A 92 -38.36 -23.18 -4.09
C ASN A 92 -38.78 -21.73 -3.92
N ALA A 93 -39.70 -21.40 -3.07
CA ALA A 93 -40.12 -20.01 -2.88
C ALA A 93 -39.04 -19.22 -2.17
N ILE A 94 -38.62 -18.10 -2.78
CA ILE A 94 -37.64 -17.20 -2.20
C ILE A 94 -38.07 -16.74 -0.81
N SER A 95 -37.15 -16.73 0.12
CA SER A 95 -37.31 -16.35 1.52
C SER A 95 -36.58 -15.04 1.84
N ARG A 96 -36.69 -14.60 3.09
CA ARG A 96 -36.05 -13.39 3.64
C ARG A 96 -35.21 -13.78 4.86
N ALA A 97 -33.89 -13.66 4.74
CA ALA A 97 -32.96 -13.99 5.82
C ALA A 97 -32.64 -12.77 6.70
N ALA A 98 -32.42 -13.03 7.99
CA ALA A 98 -32.01 -11.98 8.95
C ALA A 98 -30.50 -11.67 8.85
N GLN A 99 -29.71 -12.67 8.52
CA GLN A 99 -28.25 -12.60 8.41
C GLN A 99 -27.81 -12.93 6.97
N PRO A 100 -26.74 -12.31 6.49
CA PRO A 100 -26.16 -12.66 5.20
C PRO A 100 -25.42 -14.00 5.27
N GLY A 101 -25.22 -14.61 4.13
CA GLY A 101 -24.52 -15.90 3.99
C GLY A 101 -24.66 -16.42 2.58
N PRO A 102 -24.17 -17.63 2.26
CA PRO A 102 -24.19 -18.19 0.90
C PRO A 102 -25.58 -18.18 0.25
N ALA A 103 -26.64 -18.36 1.04
CA ALA A 103 -28.03 -18.34 0.56
C ALA A 103 -28.52 -16.94 0.14
N THR A 104 -27.83 -15.87 0.50
CA THR A 104 -28.21 -14.49 0.22
C THR A 104 -27.31 -13.82 -0.81
N ASP A 105 -26.34 -14.52 -1.35
CA ASP A 105 -25.31 -13.99 -2.26
C ASP A 105 -25.66 -14.28 -3.70
N TRP A 106 -25.82 -13.23 -4.52
CA TRP A 106 -26.38 -13.33 -5.87
C TRP A 106 -25.42 -12.76 -6.91
N GLU A 107 -25.04 -13.56 -7.88
CA GLU A 107 -24.31 -13.12 -9.06
C GLU A 107 -25.28 -12.55 -10.11
N LEU A 108 -24.96 -11.36 -10.62
CA LEU A 108 -25.63 -10.73 -11.73
C LEU A 108 -24.94 -11.09 -13.05
N GLN A 109 -25.68 -11.64 -14.01
CA GLN A 109 -25.22 -11.93 -15.36
C GLN A 109 -26.07 -11.17 -16.36
N GLU A 110 -25.45 -10.47 -17.30
CA GLU A 110 -26.15 -9.69 -18.31
C GLU A 110 -27.09 -10.57 -19.14
N SER A 111 -28.34 -10.13 -19.33
CA SER A 111 -29.39 -10.83 -20.07
C SER A 111 -30.32 -9.84 -20.77
N GLY A 112 -30.14 -9.64 -22.05
CA GLY A 112 -30.91 -8.67 -22.82
C GLY A 112 -30.76 -7.24 -22.30
N ALA A 113 -31.85 -6.64 -21.87
CA ALA A 113 -31.87 -5.27 -21.30
C ALA A 113 -31.72 -5.26 -19.76
N GLY A 114 -31.46 -6.41 -19.13
CA GLY A 114 -31.35 -6.56 -17.67
C GLY A 114 -30.36 -7.63 -17.27
N PHE A 115 -30.61 -8.30 -16.15
CA PHE A 115 -29.74 -9.30 -15.56
C PHE A 115 -30.52 -10.53 -15.10
N THR A 116 -29.92 -11.71 -15.24
CA THR A 116 -30.30 -12.88 -14.45
C THR A 116 -29.51 -12.87 -13.14
N LEU A 117 -30.14 -13.35 -12.07
CA LEU A 117 -29.53 -13.48 -10.75
C LEU A 117 -29.36 -14.98 -10.44
N THR A 118 -28.12 -15.39 -10.16
CA THR A 118 -27.80 -16.76 -9.75
C THR A 118 -27.26 -16.75 -8.32
N ASN A 119 -27.84 -17.58 -7.45
CA ASN A 119 -27.35 -17.68 -6.08
C ASN A 119 -26.03 -18.45 -6.02
N LEU A 120 -25.01 -17.90 -5.40
CA LEU A 120 -23.69 -18.52 -5.31
C LEU A 120 -23.65 -19.75 -4.39
N GLY A 121 -24.50 -19.80 -3.36
CA GLY A 121 -24.51 -20.90 -2.40
C GLY A 121 -25.03 -22.22 -2.98
N ASN A 122 -25.95 -22.18 -3.97
CA ASN A 122 -26.56 -23.39 -4.53
C ASN A 122 -26.61 -23.46 -6.07
N GLY A 123 -26.12 -22.42 -6.77
CA GLY A 123 -26.06 -22.35 -8.24
C GLY A 123 -27.44 -22.19 -8.92
N ARG A 124 -28.53 -21.91 -8.18
CA ARG A 124 -29.86 -21.79 -8.74
C ARG A 124 -30.20 -20.35 -9.14
N ALA A 125 -30.90 -20.24 -10.26
CA ALA A 125 -31.32 -18.94 -10.76
C ALA A 125 -32.59 -18.42 -10.08
N LEU A 126 -32.70 -17.09 -9.94
CA LEU A 126 -33.92 -16.41 -9.53
C LEU A 126 -34.93 -16.41 -10.69
N ALA A 127 -36.16 -16.87 -10.43
CA ALA A 127 -37.22 -16.99 -11.44
C ALA A 127 -38.58 -16.54 -10.86
N VAL A 128 -39.59 -16.46 -11.71
CA VAL A 128 -40.99 -16.15 -11.35
C VAL A 128 -41.85 -17.31 -11.76
N ASP A 129 -42.70 -17.83 -10.85
CA ASP A 129 -43.65 -18.87 -11.13
C ASP A 129 -44.93 -18.32 -11.84
N ASN A 130 -45.80 -19.23 -12.29
CA ASN A 130 -47.05 -18.83 -12.96
C ASN A 130 -47.99 -18.01 -12.09
N GLY A 131 -47.84 -18.06 -10.77
CA GLY A 131 -48.58 -17.25 -9.78
C GLY A 131 -47.91 -15.92 -9.45
N GLY A 132 -46.85 -15.57 -10.12
CA GLY A 132 -46.10 -14.33 -9.90
C GLY A 132 -45.19 -14.34 -8.66
N ARG A 133 -44.94 -15.48 -8.03
CA ARG A 133 -44.04 -15.56 -6.86
C ARG A 133 -42.58 -15.72 -7.30
N LEU A 134 -41.67 -15.09 -6.57
CA LEU A 134 -40.25 -15.33 -6.76
C LEU A 134 -39.88 -16.73 -6.24
N ILE A 135 -39.19 -17.46 -7.09
CA ILE A 135 -38.73 -18.84 -6.80
C ILE A 135 -37.28 -19.01 -7.23
N GLN A 136 -36.61 -20.02 -6.66
CA GLN A 136 -35.36 -20.54 -7.23
C GLN A 136 -35.65 -21.61 -8.29
N SER A 137 -34.85 -21.61 -9.37
CA SER A 137 -35.01 -22.53 -10.51
C SER A 137 -33.68 -23.21 -10.83
N ASN A 138 -33.73 -24.50 -11.21
CA ASN A 138 -32.57 -25.20 -11.78
C ASN A 138 -32.41 -24.93 -13.30
N GLY A 139 -33.39 -24.28 -13.91
CA GLY A 139 -33.39 -23.90 -15.32
C GLY A 139 -33.05 -22.44 -15.56
N GLN A 140 -33.56 -21.91 -16.65
CA GLN A 140 -33.33 -20.51 -17.01
C GLN A 140 -33.96 -19.55 -15.98
N GLY A 141 -33.19 -18.53 -15.52
CA GLY A 141 -33.67 -17.46 -14.65
C GLY A 141 -34.53 -16.45 -15.38
N ALA A 142 -35.29 -15.66 -14.64
CA ALA A 142 -35.97 -14.49 -15.18
C ALA A 142 -34.99 -13.33 -15.39
N THR A 143 -35.25 -12.48 -16.38
CA THR A 143 -34.48 -11.26 -16.59
C THR A 143 -35.07 -10.14 -15.74
N PHE A 144 -34.29 -9.62 -14.82
CA PHE A 144 -34.62 -8.50 -13.94
C PHE A 144 -33.96 -7.21 -14.44
N VAL A 145 -34.68 -6.10 -14.35
CA VAL A 145 -34.19 -4.78 -14.73
C VAL A 145 -34.11 -3.91 -13.48
N PRO A 146 -32.91 -3.67 -12.93
CA PRO A 146 -32.74 -2.75 -11.80
C PRO A 146 -33.14 -1.33 -12.18
N ARG A 147 -33.86 -0.64 -11.31
CA ARG A 147 -34.28 0.75 -11.45
C ARG A 147 -33.96 1.51 -10.18
N ALA A 148 -33.24 2.62 -10.28
CA ALA A 148 -32.94 3.45 -9.13
C ALA A 148 -34.21 3.95 -8.46
N VAL A 149 -34.30 3.78 -7.15
CA VAL A 149 -35.40 4.23 -6.30
C VAL A 149 -34.88 4.85 -5.02
N SER A 150 -35.75 5.33 -4.15
CA SER A 150 -35.44 5.79 -2.80
C SER A 150 -36.13 4.91 -1.76
N GLY A 151 -35.74 5.03 -0.49
CA GLY A 151 -36.42 4.36 0.63
C GLY A 151 -35.78 3.02 1.03
N CYS A 152 -34.59 2.70 0.55
CA CYS A 152 -33.83 1.56 1.07
C CYS A 152 -33.52 1.73 2.56
N ALA A 153 -33.49 0.62 3.28
CA ALA A 153 -32.89 0.59 4.61
C ALA A 153 -31.37 0.79 4.48
N ALA A 154 -30.79 1.56 5.40
CA ALA A 154 -29.34 1.69 5.47
C ALA A 154 -28.72 0.34 5.91
N LEU A 155 -27.77 -0.15 5.13
CA LEU A 155 -26.96 -1.29 5.53
C LEU A 155 -25.94 -0.83 6.58
N PRO A 156 -25.81 -1.53 7.72
CA PRO A 156 -24.79 -1.19 8.69
C PRO A 156 -23.37 -1.33 8.10
N GLU A 157 -22.55 -0.29 8.26
CA GLU A 157 -21.14 -0.28 7.88
C GLU A 157 -20.38 0.77 8.69
N ILE A 158 -19.07 0.64 8.76
CA ILE A 158 -18.17 1.62 9.39
C ILE A 158 -18.05 2.85 8.49
N GLY A 159 -18.29 4.03 9.08
CA GLY A 159 -18.08 5.30 8.40
C GLY A 159 -16.65 5.79 8.53
N THR A 160 -16.15 6.52 7.52
CA THR A 160 -14.84 7.16 7.58
C THR A 160 -14.85 8.47 8.37
N GLN A 161 -16.02 9.12 8.54
CA GLN A 161 -16.20 10.47 9.10
C GLN A 161 -15.20 11.48 8.49
N ALA A 162 -14.96 11.32 7.18
CA ALA A 162 -14.07 12.16 6.39
C ALA A 162 -14.85 12.84 5.27
N THR A 163 -14.55 14.09 4.98
CA THR A 163 -15.16 14.88 3.90
C THR A 163 -14.08 15.60 3.09
N GLY A 164 -14.17 15.49 1.77
CA GLY A 164 -13.18 16.00 0.83
C GLY A 164 -12.79 14.95 -0.19
N THR A 165 -11.81 15.27 -1.01
CA THR A 165 -11.26 14.36 -2.01
C THR A 165 -9.77 14.22 -1.79
N PRO A 166 -9.19 13.02 -1.88
CA PRO A 166 -7.76 12.83 -1.70
C PRO A 166 -6.96 13.61 -2.76
N TRP A 167 -5.74 13.97 -2.42
CA TRP A 167 -4.81 14.60 -3.34
C TRP A 167 -4.61 13.75 -4.60
N THR A 168 -4.46 14.43 -5.75
CA THR A 168 -4.13 13.82 -7.03
C THR A 168 -3.00 14.58 -7.69
N GLY A 169 -2.09 13.87 -8.34
CA GLY A 169 -0.96 14.48 -9.02
C GLY A 169 -1.32 15.18 -10.33
N ALA A 170 -0.43 16.05 -10.77
CA ALA A 170 -0.60 16.80 -12.02
C ALA A 170 -0.44 15.93 -13.28
N SER A 171 0.22 14.77 -13.17
CA SER A 171 0.36 13.76 -14.22
C SER A 171 0.75 12.42 -13.59
N PRO A 172 0.66 11.29 -14.34
CA PRO A 172 1.02 9.97 -13.83
C PRO A 172 2.46 9.83 -13.33
N TYR A 173 3.37 10.70 -13.75
CA TYR A 173 4.80 10.59 -13.44
C TYR A 173 5.36 11.80 -12.68
N ALA A 174 4.49 12.69 -12.21
CA ALA A 174 4.89 13.82 -11.36
C ALA A 174 5.47 13.33 -10.02
N GLU A 175 6.09 14.23 -9.27
CA GLU A 175 6.36 14.00 -7.86
C GLU A 175 5.06 13.68 -7.14
N VAL A 176 5.10 12.74 -6.21
CA VAL A 176 3.94 12.35 -5.41
C VAL A 176 3.95 13.07 -4.07
N GLU A 177 2.78 13.27 -3.51
CA GLU A 177 2.60 13.83 -2.18
C GLU A 177 1.80 12.85 -1.33
N GLY A 178 2.34 12.46 -0.17
CA GLY A 178 1.71 11.56 0.77
C GLY A 178 2.71 10.82 1.64
N THR A 179 2.21 10.31 2.76
CA THR A 179 3.01 9.47 3.65
C THR A 179 3.00 8.02 3.22
N ILE A 180 3.93 7.26 3.78
CA ILE A 180 4.03 5.81 3.64
C ILE A 180 3.82 5.15 5.01
N ASP A 181 3.16 4.01 5.01
CA ASP A 181 3.30 2.98 6.02
C ASP A 181 4.17 1.87 5.41
N GLY A 182 5.42 1.82 5.82
CA GLY A 182 6.41 0.91 5.24
C GLY A 182 6.43 -0.47 5.85
N HIS A 183 5.60 -0.74 6.87
CA HIS A 183 5.52 -2.03 7.53
C HIS A 183 4.14 -2.29 8.13
N ASN A 184 3.36 -3.15 7.51
CA ASN A 184 1.99 -3.48 7.93
C ASN A 184 1.64 -4.93 7.60
N HIS A 185 0.69 -5.50 8.34
CA HIS A 185 0.30 -6.92 8.22
C HIS A 185 -1.22 -7.08 8.03
N VAL A 186 -1.79 -6.49 6.98
CA VAL A 186 -3.24 -6.56 6.69
C VAL A 186 -3.76 -8.00 6.63
N THR A 187 -2.92 -8.94 6.20
CA THR A 187 -3.29 -10.35 6.03
C THR A 187 -2.86 -11.27 7.18
N ALA A 188 -2.41 -10.70 8.32
CA ALA A 188 -1.94 -11.48 9.46
C ALA A 188 -3.05 -12.21 10.24
N TYR A 189 -4.31 -12.05 9.88
CA TYR A 189 -5.38 -12.93 10.38
C TYR A 189 -5.16 -14.40 9.95
N GLU A 190 -4.37 -14.65 8.90
CA GLU A 190 -3.92 -15.98 8.49
C GLU A 190 -2.60 -16.43 9.15
N PHE A 191 -1.95 -15.56 9.94
CA PHE A 191 -0.68 -15.81 10.62
C PHE A 191 -0.83 -16.80 11.79
N LEU A 192 0.25 -17.50 12.15
CA LEU A 192 0.29 -18.51 13.21
C LEU A 192 -0.80 -19.58 13.10
N GLY A 193 -1.13 -19.99 11.88
CA GLY A 193 -2.12 -21.02 11.62
C GLY A 193 -3.55 -20.52 11.48
N GLY A 194 -3.77 -19.20 11.48
CA GLY A 194 -5.05 -18.58 11.16
C GLY A 194 -6.04 -18.39 12.32
N ASP A 195 -5.69 -18.78 13.55
CA ASP A 195 -6.56 -18.66 14.72
C ASP A 195 -5.94 -17.84 15.86
N ALA A 196 -4.76 -17.27 15.65
CA ALA A 196 -4.12 -16.41 16.63
C ALA A 196 -4.73 -15.01 16.68
N HIS A 197 -5.43 -14.62 15.61
CA HIS A 197 -5.98 -13.30 15.39
C HIS A 197 -7.50 -13.39 15.16
N CYS A 198 -8.27 -12.56 15.81
CA CYS A 198 -9.73 -12.55 15.69
C CYS A 198 -10.22 -11.37 14.85
N GLY A 199 -11.09 -11.64 13.90
CA GLY A 199 -11.59 -10.70 12.92
C GLY A 199 -10.81 -10.75 11.61
N GLU A 200 -11.40 -10.15 10.59
CA GLU A 200 -10.86 -10.12 9.22
C GLU A 200 -10.85 -8.68 8.69
N PRO A 201 -9.89 -8.31 7.82
CA PRO A 201 -9.84 -6.96 7.25
C PRO A 201 -11.01 -6.65 6.32
N TRP A 202 -11.78 -7.65 5.91
CA TRP A 202 -12.98 -7.54 5.09
C TRP A 202 -13.79 -8.84 5.11
N SER A 203 -15.07 -8.75 4.81
CA SER A 203 -15.89 -9.93 4.51
C SER A 203 -16.90 -9.62 3.42
N ARG A 204 -17.13 -10.58 2.52
CA ARG A 204 -18.17 -10.47 1.51
C ARG A 204 -19.59 -10.29 2.11
N TYR A 205 -19.76 -10.63 3.37
CA TYR A 205 -21.02 -10.51 4.11
C TYR A 205 -21.08 -9.24 4.97
N GLY A 206 -20.09 -8.35 4.86
CA GLY A 206 -20.06 -7.05 5.51
C GLY A 206 -19.45 -7.07 6.91
N VAL A 207 -19.48 -5.91 7.56
CA VAL A 207 -18.79 -5.64 8.83
C VAL A 207 -19.13 -6.60 9.96
N ALA A 208 -20.40 -7.00 10.08
CA ALA A 208 -20.83 -7.93 11.14
C ALA A 208 -20.27 -9.35 10.99
N ALA A 209 -19.85 -9.72 9.78
CA ALA A 209 -19.20 -10.99 9.53
C ALA A 209 -17.66 -10.87 9.63
N ALA A 210 -17.11 -9.70 9.33
CA ALA A 210 -15.67 -9.45 9.42
C ALA A 210 -15.22 -9.22 10.87
N LEU A 211 -15.94 -8.39 11.63
CA LEU A 211 -15.56 -7.97 12.98
C LEU A 211 -16.50 -8.59 14.00
N VAL A 212 -16.47 -9.91 14.06
CA VAL A 212 -17.34 -10.74 14.90
C VAL A 212 -16.99 -10.64 16.38
N ASP A 213 -17.88 -11.16 17.24
CA ASP A 213 -17.48 -11.54 18.59
C ASP A 213 -16.36 -12.59 18.50
N CYS A 214 -15.36 -12.50 19.36
CA CYS A 214 -14.18 -13.35 19.31
C CYS A 214 -14.35 -14.60 20.18
N PRO A 215 -14.98 -15.69 19.70
CA PRO A 215 -15.30 -16.86 20.52
C PRO A 215 -14.06 -17.56 21.07
N ASP A 216 -12.95 -17.49 20.33
CA ASP A 216 -11.68 -18.09 20.74
C ASP A 216 -11.01 -17.31 21.87
N HIS A 217 -11.45 -16.07 22.11
CA HIS A 217 -10.98 -15.21 23.19
C HIS A 217 -11.83 -15.27 24.46
N TYR A 218 -12.93 -16.06 24.47
CA TYR A 218 -13.72 -16.30 25.67
C TYR A 218 -13.04 -17.33 26.60
N PRO A 219 -13.26 -17.28 27.93
CA PRO A 219 -14.10 -16.30 28.63
C PRO A 219 -13.38 -14.96 28.87
N ASN A 220 -14.12 -13.87 28.66
CA ASN A 220 -13.72 -12.50 29.00
C ASN A 220 -12.32 -12.09 28.47
N GLY A 221 -11.96 -12.49 27.26
CA GLY A 221 -10.66 -12.20 26.65
C GLY A 221 -9.46 -13.01 27.18
N ALA A 222 -9.65 -13.84 28.23
CA ALA A 222 -8.58 -14.66 28.75
C ALA A 222 -8.05 -15.71 27.74
N GLY A 223 -8.86 -16.03 26.71
CA GLY A 223 -8.46 -16.91 25.61
C GLY A 223 -7.53 -16.27 24.58
N ALA A 224 -7.33 -14.96 24.60
CA ALA A 224 -6.38 -14.25 23.75
C ALA A 224 -4.93 -14.50 24.26
N LEU A 225 -4.45 -15.72 24.10
CA LEU A 225 -3.22 -16.21 24.75
C LEU A 225 -1.99 -15.35 24.41
N LEU A 226 -1.76 -15.06 23.13
CA LEU A 226 -0.60 -14.27 22.72
C LEU A 226 -0.67 -12.85 23.27
N GLU A 227 -1.82 -12.17 23.15
CA GLU A 227 -2.01 -10.83 23.70
C GLU A 227 -1.75 -10.79 25.20
N ASN A 228 -2.34 -11.74 25.95
CA ASN A 228 -2.16 -11.79 27.38
C ASN A 228 -0.71 -12.05 27.80
N VAL A 229 -0.01 -12.88 27.08
CA VAL A 229 1.40 -13.19 27.34
C VAL A 229 2.31 -12.01 27.01
N LEU A 230 2.10 -11.36 25.86
CA LEU A 230 2.89 -10.19 25.45
C LEU A 230 2.78 -9.04 26.46
N PHE A 231 1.65 -8.92 27.15
CA PHE A 231 1.48 -7.97 28.25
C PHE A 231 1.87 -8.49 29.65
N GLY A 232 2.47 -9.69 29.73
CA GLY A 232 2.90 -10.26 30.99
C GLY A 232 1.77 -10.63 31.96
N ASN A 233 0.52 -10.67 31.50
CA ASN A 233 -0.66 -11.03 32.29
C ASN A 233 -1.47 -12.12 31.62
N PRO A 234 -1.19 -13.41 31.94
CA PRO A 234 -1.82 -14.56 31.28
C PRO A 234 -3.32 -14.71 31.58
N VAL A 235 -3.86 -13.93 32.48
CA VAL A 235 -5.28 -13.92 32.86
C VAL A 235 -5.94 -12.55 32.65
N ARG A 236 -5.35 -11.70 31.80
CA ARG A 236 -5.93 -10.42 31.44
C ARG A 236 -7.33 -10.64 30.85
N THR A 237 -8.27 -9.85 31.31
CA THR A 237 -9.65 -9.93 30.88
C THR A 237 -10.03 -8.65 30.13
N HIS A 238 -10.81 -8.81 29.06
CA HIS A 238 -11.43 -7.73 28.32
C HIS A 238 -12.72 -8.25 27.68
N ASP A 239 -13.59 -7.35 27.26
CA ASP A 239 -14.81 -7.72 26.54
C ASP A 239 -14.47 -8.05 25.07
N PRO A 240 -14.56 -9.34 24.64
CA PRO A 240 -14.21 -9.74 23.28
C PRO A 240 -15.34 -9.50 22.26
N VAL A 241 -16.43 -8.83 22.65
CA VAL A 241 -17.58 -8.54 21.78
C VAL A 241 -17.18 -7.54 20.69
N GLY A 242 -17.41 -7.94 19.43
CA GLY A 242 -17.12 -7.15 18.24
C GLY A 242 -18.25 -6.21 17.82
N TRP A 243 -18.53 -6.20 16.54
CA TRP A 243 -19.57 -5.36 15.94
C TRP A 243 -20.96 -5.65 16.53
N PRO A 244 -21.78 -4.61 16.87
CA PRO A 244 -21.49 -3.17 16.72
C PRO A 244 -20.97 -2.51 18.00
N THR A 245 -20.71 -3.25 19.07
CA THR A 245 -20.48 -2.70 20.42
C THR A 245 -19.05 -2.21 20.61
N PHE A 246 -18.04 -3.02 20.26
CA PHE A 246 -16.63 -2.67 20.38
C PHE A 246 -16.24 -2.05 21.73
N LYS A 247 -16.56 -2.73 22.83
CA LYS A 247 -16.36 -2.15 24.15
C LYS A 247 -14.87 -2.01 24.51
N ASP A 248 -14.11 -3.08 24.41
CA ASP A 248 -12.71 -3.13 24.85
C ASP A 248 -11.72 -3.32 23.70
N TRP A 249 -12.18 -3.59 22.48
CA TRP A 249 -11.38 -3.66 21.29
C TRP A 249 -12.10 -3.01 20.08
N PRO A 250 -11.38 -2.59 19.01
CA PRO A 250 -9.92 -2.46 18.96
C PRO A 250 -9.43 -1.39 19.94
N ALA A 251 -8.21 -1.59 20.43
CA ALA A 251 -7.49 -0.67 21.28
C ALA A 251 -6.00 -0.77 20.94
N PRO A 252 -5.14 0.20 21.30
CA PRO A 252 -3.71 0.15 20.96
C PRO A 252 -3.02 -1.15 21.37
N ALA A 253 -3.50 -1.79 22.41
CA ALA A 253 -2.98 -3.01 22.98
C ALA A 253 -3.77 -4.28 22.60
N SER A 254 -4.70 -4.20 21.65
CA SER A 254 -5.51 -5.36 21.20
C SER A 254 -4.78 -6.12 20.10
N LEU A 255 -3.63 -6.74 20.43
CA LEU A 255 -2.67 -7.29 19.47
C LEU A 255 -3.18 -8.50 18.68
N THR A 256 -4.21 -9.18 19.17
CA THR A 256 -4.82 -10.35 18.52
C THR A 256 -6.24 -10.08 18.04
N HIS A 257 -6.61 -8.82 17.88
CA HIS A 257 -7.88 -8.40 17.27
C HIS A 257 -7.61 -7.57 16.02
N GLU A 258 -8.49 -7.68 15.02
CA GLU A 258 -8.36 -6.97 13.75
C GLU A 258 -8.28 -5.45 13.95
N GLN A 259 -7.22 -4.83 13.40
CA GLN A 259 -6.99 -3.39 13.45
C GLN A 259 -6.99 -2.73 12.07
N THR A 260 -7.04 -3.51 10.97
CA THR A 260 -6.90 -3.04 9.58
C THR A 260 -8.14 -3.30 8.71
N TYR A 261 -9.34 -3.27 9.30
CA TYR A 261 -10.57 -3.39 8.51
C TYR A 261 -10.57 -2.37 7.36
N TYR A 262 -10.99 -2.76 6.16
CA TYR A 262 -10.80 -1.95 4.94
C TYR A 262 -11.33 -0.52 5.04
N ARG A 263 -12.41 -0.26 5.81
CA ARG A 263 -12.92 1.10 6.03
C ARG A 263 -11.99 1.95 6.91
N TRP A 264 -11.24 1.33 7.79
CA TRP A 264 -10.21 2.00 8.57
C TRP A 264 -8.99 2.31 7.69
N ILE A 265 -8.59 1.38 6.81
CA ILE A 265 -7.54 1.66 5.80
C ILE A 265 -8.00 2.79 4.88
N GLU A 266 -9.26 2.81 4.44
CA GLU A 266 -9.82 3.88 3.62
C GLU A 266 -9.71 5.25 4.30
N ARG A 267 -9.99 5.32 5.61
CA ARG A 267 -9.84 6.56 6.38
C ARG A 267 -8.38 7.03 6.44
N ALA A 268 -7.43 6.13 6.63
CA ALA A 268 -6.00 6.44 6.62
C ALA A 268 -5.53 6.91 5.24
N TRP A 269 -5.98 6.24 4.16
CA TRP A 269 -5.74 6.68 2.79
C TRP A 269 -6.29 8.09 2.52
N LEU A 270 -7.52 8.38 2.93
CA LEU A 270 -8.08 9.72 2.85
C LEU A 270 -7.24 10.74 3.63
N GLY A 271 -6.60 10.33 4.72
CA GLY A 271 -5.71 11.13 5.57
C GLY A 271 -4.32 11.42 5.02
N GLY A 272 -3.95 10.81 3.89
CA GLY A 272 -2.68 11.07 3.23
C GLY A 272 -1.72 9.89 3.17
N VAL A 273 -2.08 8.70 3.68
CA VAL A 273 -1.34 7.47 3.42
C VAL A 273 -1.49 7.13 1.94
N ARG A 274 -0.42 7.14 1.18
CA ARG A 274 -0.44 6.93 -0.28
C ARG A 274 0.31 5.69 -0.71
N LEU A 275 1.18 5.19 0.14
CA LEU A 275 1.89 3.94 -0.06
C LEU A 275 1.81 3.11 1.21
N MET A 276 1.59 1.83 1.08
CA MET A 276 1.59 0.85 2.17
C MET A 276 2.40 -0.35 1.73
N VAL A 277 3.31 -0.82 2.57
CA VAL A 277 3.95 -2.12 2.41
C VAL A 277 3.18 -3.11 3.27
N ASN A 278 2.57 -4.11 2.65
CA ASN A 278 1.94 -5.23 3.34
C ASN A 278 2.92 -6.39 3.40
N ASP A 279 3.52 -6.61 4.56
CA ASP A 279 4.43 -7.70 4.80
C ASP A 279 3.65 -8.98 5.10
N LEU A 280 3.85 -9.98 4.24
CA LEU A 280 3.30 -11.32 4.40
C LEU A 280 4.13 -12.04 5.46
N VAL A 281 3.51 -12.47 6.55
CA VAL A 281 4.23 -12.87 7.77
C VAL A 281 3.89 -14.30 8.19
N GLU A 282 4.91 -15.06 8.58
CA GLU A 282 4.73 -16.35 9.25
C GLU A 282 5.96 -16.69 10.09
N ASN A 283 5.76 -17.53 11.09
CA ASN A 283 6.82 -18.04 11.93
C ASN A 283 6.54 -19.47 12.35
N VAL A 284 7.12 -20.43 11.66
CA VAL A 284 6.88 -21.86 11.87
C VAL A 284 7.10 -22.31 13.33
N ALA A 285 8.12 -21.79 14.03
CA ALA A 285 8.42 -22.23 15.38
C ALA A 285 7.38 -21.74 16.41
N LEU A 286 6.83 -20.54 16.21
CA LEU A 286 5.76 -20.00 17.05
C LEU A 286 4.41 -20.63 16.67
N CYS A 287 4.13 -20.77 15.39
CA CYS A 287 2.92 -21.43 14.90
C CYS A 287 2.82 -22.86 15.43
N ASP A 288 3.91 -23.62 15.40
CA ASP A 288 3.92 -25.01 15.87
C ASP A 288 3.49 -25.14 17.34
N VAL A 289 3.82 -24.18 18.19
CA VAL A 289 3.45 -24.19 19.61
C VAL A 289 2.11 -23.53 19.89
N TYR A 290 1.56 -22.76 18.96
CA TYR A 290 0.24 -22.17 19.13
C TYR A 290 -0.84 -23.26 19.11
N PRO A 291 -1.75 -23.30 20.11
CA PRO A 291 -2.60 -24.45 20.32
C PRO A 291 -3.75 -24.60 19.31
N ILE A 292 -4.19 -23.51 18.71
CA ILE A 292 -5.35 -23.47 17.80
C ILE A 292 -4.87 -23.04 16.44
N LYS A 293 -5.20 -23.83 15.39
CA LYS A 293 -4.84 -23.51 14.01
C LYS A 293 -5.62 -24.34 13.02
N HIS A 294 -5.92 -23.76 11.87
CA HIS A 294 -6.55 -24.42 10.72
C HIS A 294 -5.73 -24.32 9.43
N ASN A 295 -4.69 -23.49 9.42
CA ASN A 295 -3.78 -23.29 8.30
C ASN A 295 -2.42 -23.97 8.54
N SER A 296 -1.62 -24.06 7.46
CA SER A 296 -0.26 -24.59 7.50
C SER A 296 0.67 -23.65 8.28
N CYS A 297 1.51 -24.20 9.17
CA CYS A 297 2.59 -23.48 9.82
C CYS A 297 3.86 -23.33 8.95
N ARG A 298 3.87 -23.80 7.70
CA ARG A 298 5.03 -23.61 6.83
C ARG A 298 5.02 -22.19 6.27
N ASP A 299 6.09 -21.47 6.48
CA ASP A 299 6.19 -20.06 6.11
C ASP A 299 5.73 -19.81 4.67
N MET A 300 6.27 -20.51 3.69
CA MET A 300 5.88 -20.31 2.29
C MET A 300 4.44 -20.70 1.95
N ASP A 301 3.82 -21.61 2.68
CA ASP A 301 2.40 -21.96 2.46
C ASP A 301 1.50 -20.81 2.96
N SER A 302 1.83 -20.24 4.13
CA SER A 302 1.16 -19.06 4.69
C SER A 302 1.35 -17.83 3.80
N ILE A 303 2.57 -17.56 3.32
CA ILE A 303 2.88 -16.47 2.39
C ILE A 303 2.01 -16.56 1.12
N ARG A 304 1.90 -17.74 0.51
CA ARG A 304 1.04 -17.95 -0.67
C ARG A 304 -0.44 -17.70 -0.35
N LEU A 305 -0.89 -18.09 0.84
CA LEU A 305 -2.27 -17.85 1.28
C LEU A 305 -2.51 -16.36 1.46
N GLN A 306 -1.67 -15.67 2.21
CA GLN A 306 -1.78 -14.25 2.47
C GLN A 306 -1.68 -13.42 1.18
N ALA A 307 -0.80 -13.79 0.23
CA ALA A 307 -0.73 -13.15 -1.08
C ALA A 307 -2.06 -13.28 -1.86
N ARG A 308 -2.75 -14.40 -1.78
CA ARG A 308 -4.11 -14.51 -2.37
C ARG A 308 -5.11 -13.61 -1.65
N ARG A 309 -5.09 -13.59 -0.32
CA ARG A 309 -6.02 -12.80 0.49
C ARG A 309 -5.94 -11.30 0.23
N ILE A 310 -4.74 -10.76 0.04
CA ILE A 310 -4.58 -9.34 -0.25
C ILE A 310 -5.10 -8.98 -1.65
N HIS A 311 -4.98 -9.87 -2.64
CA HIS A 311 -5.61 -9.69 -3.94
C HIS A 311 -7.15 -9.80 -3.87
N GLU A 312 -7.68 -10.69 -3.04
CA GLU A 312 -9.13 -10.79 -2.79
C GLU A 312 -9.66 -9.50 -2.14
N LEU A 313 -8.88 -8.85 -1.25
CA LEU A 313 -9.23 -7.53 -0.72
C LEU A 313 -9.24 -6.45 -1.81
N GLU A 314 -8.24 -6.43 -2.70
CA GLU A 314 -8.23 -5.50 -3.84
C GLU A 314 -9.49 -5.67 -4.70
N GLU A 315 -9.87 -6.91 -5.05
CA GLU A 315 -11.08 -7.19 -5.81
C GLU A 315 -12.36 -6.80 -5.05
N TYR A 316 -12.39 -6.99 -3.74
CA TYR A 316 -13.51 -6.57 -2.91
C TYR A 316 -13.66 -5.05 -2.89
N VAL A 317 -12.56 -4.30 -2.75
CA VAL A 317 -12.58 -2.84 -2.84
C VAL A 317 -13.01 -2.38 -4.24
N ASP A 318 -12.53 -3.02 -5.29
CA ASP A 318 -12.98 -2.77 -6.67
C ASP A 318 -14.49 -2.96 -6.83
N ALA A 319 -15.04 -4.00 -6.22
CA ALA A 319 -16.48 -4.29 -6.24
C ALA A 319 -17.31 -3.19 -5.55
N GLN A 320 -16.80 -2.59 -4.48
CA GLN A 320 -17.47 -1.47 -3.79
C GLN A 320 -17.46 -0.17 -4.63
N PHE A 321 -16.50 -0.01 -5.52
CA PHE A 321 -16.26 1.23 -6.28
C PHE A 321 -16.60 1.14 -7.78
N GLY A 322 -17.41 0.16 -8.18
CA GLY A 322 -18.00 0.10 -9.53
C GLY A 322 -17.26 -0.82 -10.52
N GLY A 323 -16.36 -1.68 -10.05
CA GLY A 323 -15.79 -2.78 -10.83
C GLY A 323 -14.28 -2.77 -10.95
N PRO A 324 -13.71 -3.68 -11.76
CA PRO A 324 -12.28 -3.89 -11.84
C PRO A 324 -11.48 -2.62 -12.09
N GLY A 325 -10.48 -2.36 -11.27
CA GLY A 325 -9.59 -1.20 -11.35
C GLY A 325 -10.19 0.12 -10.85
N GLN A 326 -11.45 0.15 -10.38
CA GLN A 326 -12.12 1.38 -9.92
C GLN A 326 -11.82 1.69 -8.45
N GLY A 327 -11.45 0.69 -7.65
CA GLY A 327 -11.13 0.86 -6.25
C GLY A 327 -9.90 1.73 -6.00
N TRP A 328 -9.81 2.21 -4.78
CA TRP A 328 -8.70 3.04 -4.31
C TRP A 328 -7.49 2.23 -3.81
N PHE A 329 -7.65 0.95 -3.50
CA PHE A 329 -6.63 0.02 -3.03
C PHE A 329 -6.00 -0.68 -4.23
N ARG A 330 -4.70 -0.48 -4.51
CA ARG A 330 -4.05 -1.00 -5.72
C ARG A 330 -2.73 -1.69 -5.40
N ILE A 331 -2.64 -2.98 -5.64
CA ILE A 331 -1.39 -3.73 -5.53
C ILE A 331 -0.49 -3.36 -6.71
N VAL A 332 0.78 -3.06 -6.41
CA VAL A 332 1.77 -2.62 -7.39
C VAL A 332 3.05 -3.44 -7.26
N THR A 333 3.70 -3.70 -8.40
CA THR A 333 4.86 -4.60 -8.48
C THR A 333 6.16 -3.87 -8.86
N ASN A 334 6.10 -2.56 -9.09
CA ASN A 334 7.27 -1.75 -9.40
C ASN A 334 7.01 -0.26 -9.11
N PRO A 335 8.06 0.56 -8.93
CA PRO A 335 7.92 1.96 -8.51
C PRO A 335 7.21 2.85 -9.53
N PHE A 336 7.24 2.48 -10.81
CA PHE A 336 6.58 3.26 -11.87
C PHE A 336 5.06 3.11 -11.82
N GLN A 337 4.57 1.89 -11.57
CA GLN A 337 3.14 1.63 -11.32
C GLN A 337 2.68 2.33 -10.04
N ALA A 338 3.46 2.22 -8.94
CA ALA A 338 3.14 2.87 -7.69
C ALA A 338 2.97 4.39 -7.87
N ARG A 339 3.88 5.04 -8.58
CA ARG A 339 3.82 6.47 -8.89
C ARG A 339 2.56 6.85 -9.67
N VAL A 340 2.17 6.03 -10.65
CA VAL A 340 0.92 6.25 -11.42
C VAL A 340 -0.29 6.16 -10.51
N VAL A 341 -0.38 5.10 -9.71
CA VAL A 341 -1.48 4.84 -8.77
C VAL A 341 -1.64 5.99 -7.78
N ILE A 342 -0.54 6.45 -7.17
CA ILE A 342 -0.58 7.57 -6.20
C ILE A 342 -1.01 8.87 -6.91
N ASN A 343 -0.48 9.16 -8.09
CA ASN A 343 -0.87 10.35 -8.85
C ASN A 343 -2.34 10.32 -9.33
N GLU A 344 -2.94 9.13 -9.44
CA GLU A 344 -4.39 8.96 -9.64
C GLU A 344 -5.21 9.20 -8.37
N GLY A 345 -4.55 9.46 -7.23
CA GLY A 345 -5.19 9.69 -5.94
C GLY A 345 -5.54 8.40 -5.20
N LYS A 346 -4.97 7.27 -5.59
CA LYS A 346 -5.19 5.95 -4.99
C LYS A 346 -4.09 5.57 -4.01
N LEU A 347 -4.30 4.50 -3.24
CA LEU A 347 -3.31 3.86 -2.38
C LEU A 347 -2.53 2.82 -3.19
N ALA A 348 -1.21 2.97 -3.27
CA ALA A 348 -0.32 1.95 -3.79
C ALA A 348 0.06 0.97 -2.68
N VAL A 349 -0.19 -0.32 -2.89
CA VAL A 349 0.13 -1.39 -1.95
C VAL A 349 1.25 -2.23 -2.52
N VAL A 350 2.36 -2.28 -1.79
CA VAL A 350 3.55 -3.07 -2.11
C VAL A 350 3.50 -4.34 -1.28
N LEU A 351 3.90 -5.47 -1.83
CA LEU A 351 4.04 -6.71 -1.08
C LEU A 351 5.47 -6.87 -0.58
N GLY A 352 5.62 -7.08 0.72
CA GLY A 352 6.84 -7.51 1.38
C GLY A 352 6.70 -8.90 1.97
N ILE A 353 7.79 -9.48 2.46
CA ILE A 353 7.78 -10.75 3.19
C ILE A 353 8.64 -10.66 4.44
N GLU A 354 8.05 -11.02 5.58
CA GLU A 354 8.70 -11.09 6.86
C GLU A 354 8.54 -12.48 7.48
N THR A 355 9.50 -13.37 7.28
CA THR A 355 9.46 -14.73 7.83
C THR A 355 10.80 -15.19 8.37
N SER A 356 10.77 -16.18 9.29
CA SER A 356 11.98 -16.73 9.86
C SER A 356 12.61 -17.88 9.04
N GLU A 357 11.81 -18.55 8.18
CA GLU A 357 12.27 -19.65 7.31
C GLU A 357 11.93 -19.41 5.83
N ILE A 358 12.23 -18.22 5.32
CA ILE A 358 12.00 -17.93 3.90
C ILE A 358 12.59 -19.03 3.02
N PHE A 359 11.84 -19.49 2.02
CA PHE A 359 12.18 -20.59 1.10
C PHE A 359 12.44 -21.94 1.80
N GLY A 360 12.05 -22.09 3.10
CA GLY A 360 12.40 -23.26 3.92
C GLY A 360 13.87 -23.28 4.34
N CYS A 361 14.56 -22.13 4.30
CA CYS A 361 15.96 -21.95 4.64
C CYS A 361 16.18 -21.80 6.15
N GLY A 362 15.54 -22.64 6.95
CA GLY A 362 15.80 -22.75 8.38
C GLY A 362 17.09 -23.51 8.70
N GLY A 363 17.23 -23.87 9.99
CA GLY A 363 18.40 -24.56 10.51
C GLY A 363 19.49 -23.58 10.94
N SER A 364 20.74 -24.05 10.95
CA SER A 364 21.89 -23.22 11.33
C SER A 364 22.86 -23.03 10.15
N ALA A 365 23.80 -22.10 10.30
CA ALA A 365 24.86 -21.90 9.32
C ALA A 365 25.68 -23.18 9.03
N ALA A 366 25.83 -24.07 10.03
CA ALA A 366 26.55 -25.34 9.89
C ALA A 366 25.70 -26.44 9.26
N ALA A 367 24.38 -26.36 9.37
CA ALA A 367 23.43 -27.33 8.84
C ALA A 367 22.20 -26.60 8.24
N PRO A 368 22.37 -25.89 7.12
CA PRO A 368 21.28 -25.20 6.46
C PRO A 368 20.29 -26.24 5.85
N ARG A 369 18.98 -25.92 5.87
CA ARG A 369 17.95 -26.80 5.29
C ARG A 369 17.69 -26.52 3.83
N CYS A 370 18.43 -25.61 3.21
CA CYS A 370 18.29 -25.26 1.81
C CYS A 370 19.64 -25.13 1.09
N ASP A 371 19.57 -25.01 -0.24
CA ASP A 371 20.70 -24.75 -1.11
C ASP A 371 20.47 -23.53 -2.04
N ARG A 372 21.51 -23.14 -2.78
CA ARG A 372 21.43 -22.00 -3.71
C ARG A 372 20.34 -22.17 -4.79
N ALA A 373 20.13 -23.38 -5.27
CA ALA A 373 19.11 -23.63 -6.30
C ALA A 373 17.70 -23.44 -5.73
N GLN A 374 17.49 -23.78 -4.46
CA GLN A 374 16.23 -23.54 -3.76
C GLN A 374 15.98 -22.04 -3.55
N ILE A 375 17.02 -21.28 -3.19
CA ILE A 375 16.96 -19.82 -3.05
C ILE A 375 16.55 -19.18 -4.38
N VAL A 376 17.19 -19.54 -5.50
CA VAL A 376 16.86 -19.00 -6.81
C VAL A 376 15.39 -19.29 -7.17
N ARG A 377 14.92 -20.55 -6.99
CA ARG A 377 13.52 -20.89 -7.25
C ARG A 377 12.54 -20.12 -6.34
N GLY A 378 12.92 -19.92 -5.08
CA GLY A 378 12.12 -19.15 -4.14
C GLY A 378 12.02 -17.67 -4.55
N LEU A 379 13.12 -17.06 -4.96
CA LEU A 379 13.14 -15.69 -5.49
C LEU A 379 12.29 -15.57 -6.76
N ASP A 380 12.39 -16.53 -7.70
CA ASP A 380 11.56 -16.54 -8.91
C ASP A 380 10.06 -16.63 -8.55
N GLU A 381 9.71 -17.40 -7.52
CA GLU A 381 8.34 -17.53 -7.02
C GLU A 381 7.81 -16.23 -6.42
N ILE A 382 8.56 -15.58 -5.53
CA ILE A 382 8.09 -14.33 -4.89
C ILE A 382 8.03 -13.16 -5.86
N GLU A 383 8.94 -13.09 -6.85
CA GLU A 383 8.84 -12.13 -7.95
C GLU A 383 7.56 -12.34 -8.77
N ALA A 384 7.20 -13.60 -9.05
CA ALA A 384 5.94 -13.92 -9.74
C ALA A 384 4.69 -13.55 -8.93
N MET A 385 4.78 -13.52 -7.59
CA MET A 385 3.73 -13.01 -6.69
C MET A 385 3.70 -11.47 -6.62
N GLY A 386 4.70 -10.78 -7.18
CA GLY A 386 4.79 -9.31 -7.15
C GLY A 386 5.44 -8.74 -5.90
N VAL A 387 6.13 -9.54 -5.11
CA VAL A 387 6.87 -9.11 -3.91
C VAL A 387 8.03 -8.20 -4.31
N ALA A 388 8.21 -7.09 -3.59
CA ALA A 388 9.22 -6.08 -3.88
C ALA A 388 10.25 -5.87 -2.75
N SER A 389 9.95 -6.32 -1.52
CA SER A 389 10.86 -6.28 -0.37
C SER A 389 10.89 -7.60 0.38
N LEU A 390 12.02 -7.89 1.03
CA LEU A 390 12.23 -9.14 1.74
C LEU A 390 13.10 -8.92 2.96
N PHE A 391 12.67 -9.47 4.09
CA PHE A 391 13.48 -9.69 5.28
C PHE A 391 14.28 -10.98 5.13
N PRO A 392 15.61 -10.96 5.04
CA PRO A 392 16.41 -12.17 5.00
C PRO A 392 16.34 -12.97 6.31
N ILE A 393 16.11 -12.26 7.42
CA ILE A 393 16.06 -12.79 8.79
C ILE A 393 14.93 -12.07 9.53
N HIS A 394 14.18 -12.78 10.40
CA HIS A 394 13.14 -12.17 11.21
C HIS A 394 13.38 -12.44 12.71
N LYS A 395 12.74 -13.43 13.34
CA LYS A 395 12.80 -13.65 14.81
C LYS A 395 13.89 -14.62 15.26
N PHE A 396 14.46 -15.40 14.36
CA PHE A 396 15.44 -16.43 14.70
C PHE A 396 16.66 -16.38 13.79
N ASP A 397 17.79 -16.84 14.32
CA ASP A 397 18.90 -17.21 13.44
C ASP A 397 18.42 -18.22 12.40
N ASN A 398 18.89 -18.10 11.17
CA ASN A 398 18.53 -19.02 10.11
C ASN A 398 19.74 -19.41 9.25
N ALA A 399 19.50 -19.99 8.09
CA ALA A 399 20.58 -20.37 7.17
C ALA A 399 21.36 -19.17 6.60
N PHE A 400 20.81 -17.94 6.68
CA PHE A 400 21.39 -16.74 6.10
C PHE A 400 22.23 -15.93 7.09
N GLY A 401 21.90 -15.93 8.39
CA GLY A 401 22.68 -15.14 9.35
C GLY A 401 22.13 -15.16 10.77
N GLY A 402 22.66 -14.25 11.58
CA GLY A 402 22.24 -14.00 12.95
C GLY A 402 21.21 -12.88 13.04
N VAL A 403 20.18 -13.09 13.87
CA VAL A 403 19.10 -12.17 14.15
C VAL A 403 19.51 -11.09 15.15
N ARG A 404 18.89 -9.90 15.09
CA ARG A 404 18.84 -8.93 16.19
C ARG A 404 17.92 -9.48 17.29
N PHE A 405 18.40 -9.50 18.51
CA PHE A 405 17.66 -10.12 19.62
C PHE A 405 16.39 -9.35 19.98
N ASP A 406 15.35 -10.07 20.37
CA ASP A 406 14.27 -9.48 21.15
C ASP A 406 14.76 -9.25 22.60
N GLY A 407 14.31 -8.17 23.24
CA GLY A 407 14.79 -7.80 24.58
C GLY A 407 13.94 -8.35 25.73
N GLY A 408 14.47 -8.24 26.95
CA GLY A 408 13.75 -8.51 28.18
C GLY A 408 13.26 -9.96 28.34
N SER A 409 12.11 -10.13 29.02
CA SER A 409 11.51 -11.45 29.26
C SER A 409 10.99 -12.10 27.97
N PHE A 410 10.51 -11.30 27.04
CA PHE A 410 10.09 -11.76 25.73
C PHE A 410 11.28 -12.32 24.95
N GLY A 411 12.41 -11.61 24.94
CA GLY A 411 13.63 -12.07 24.31
C GLY A 411 14.10 -13.42 24.85
N ALA A 412 13.97 -13.66 26.16
CA ALA A 412 14.28 -14.96 26.74
C ALA A 412 13.37 -16.08 26.18
N ALA A 413 12.09 -15.83 25.98
CA ALA A 413 11.16 -16.79 25.38
C ALA A 413 11.48 -17.03 23.88
N ILE A 414 11.77 -15.96 23.13
CA ILE A 414 12.18 -16.06 21.72
C ILE A 414 13.50 -16.83 21.56
N ASN A 415 14.45 -16.68 22.49
CA ASN A 415 15.68 -17.48 22.49
C ASN A 415 15.44 -18.99 22.68
N VAL A 416 14.42 -19.38 23.46
CA VAL A 416 13.99 -20.78 23.54
C VAL A 416 13.39 -21.25 22.22
N ALA A 417 12.58 -20.41 21.57
CA ALA A 417 12.06 -20.71 20.24
C ALA A 417 13.18 -20.77 19.17
N ASN A 418 14.21 -19.92 19.29
CA ASN A 418 15.42 -20.02 18.46
C ASN A 418 16.11 -21.37 18.63
N PHE A 419 16.18 -21.89 19.88
CA PHE A 419 16.72 -23.22 20.13
C PHE A 419 15.88 -24.32 19.44
N LYS A 420 14.54 -24.22 19.52
CA LYS A 420 13.64 -25.15 18.80
C LYS A 420 13.89 -25.13 17.29
N GLN A 421 14.07 -23.92 16.73
CA GLN A 421 14.26 -23.70 15.30
C GLN A 421 15.61 -24.18 14.79
N THR A 422 16.70 -23.84 15.52
CA THR A 422 18.09 -23.98 15.07
C THR A 422 18.85 -25.10 15.77
N GLY A 423 18.33 -25.63 16.88
CA GLY A 423 19.04 -26.55 17.79
C GLY A 423 20.06 -25.86 18.71
N GLN A 424 20.10 -24.51 18.69
CA GLN A 424 21.08 -23.75 19.50
C GLN A 424 20.39 -22.47 20.07
N PHE A 425 20.77 -22.12 21.31
CA PHE A 425 20.47 -20.79 21.85
C PHE A 425 21.27 -19.73 21.10
N TRP A 426 20.85 -18.49 21.17
CA TRP A 426 21.62 -17.39 20.66
C TRP A 426 23.02 -17.38 21.18
N GLN A 427 23.97 -17.24 20.29
CA GLN A 427 25.39 -17.13 20.66
C GLN A 427 25.71 -15.64 20.79
N ILE A 428 25.94 -15.20 22.02
CA ILE A 428 26.13 -13.80 22.37
C ILE A 428 27.61 -13.53 22.68
N GLU A 429 28.10 -12.42 22.13
CA GLU A 429 29.41 -11.87 22.46
C GLU A 429 29.30 -10.39 22.80
N ALA A 430 30.37 -9.84 23.40
CA ALA A 430 30.46 -8.41 23.63
C ALA A 430 30.68 -7.68 22.31
N CYS A 431 29.93 -6.58 22.09
CA CYS A 431 30.08 -5.76 20.89
C CYS A 431 31.42 -5.04 20.84
N SER A 432 31.98 -4.86 19.64
CA SER A 432 33.27 -4.21 19.42
C SER A 432 33.18 -2.76 18.96
N GLY A 433 31.96 -2.26 18.72
CA GLY A 433 31.66 -0.93 18.19
C GLY A 433 30.53 -0.25 18.96
N PRO A 434 30.07 0.92 18.48
CA PRO A 434 28.90 1.59 19.03
C PRO A 434 27.59 0.87 18.68
N GLU A 435 27.58 0.11 17.57
CA GLU A 435 26.44 -0.68 17.15
C GLU A 435 26.32 -1.93 18.02
N HIS A 436 25.10 -2.29 18.38
CA HIS A 436 24.80 -3.43 19.23
C HIS A 436 23.39 -3.99 18.98
N ASP A 437 23.20 -5.24 19.37
CA ASP A 437 21.89 -5.86 19.47
C ASP A 437 21.20 -5.55 20.80
N ASN A 438 19.94 -5.97 20.96
CA ASN A 438 19.22 -5.74 22.20
C ASN A 438 19.76 -6.61 23.35
N GLU A 439 19.66 -6.10 24.56
CA GLU A 439 20.14 -6.78 25.75
C GLU A 439 19.33 -8.04 26.06
N GLN A 440 20.03 -9.11 26.44
CA GLN A 440 19.42 -10.38 26.82
C GLN A 440 19.39 -10.57 28.33
N ALA A 441 18.25 -11.03 28.82
CA ALA A 441 18.13 -11.44 30.20
C ALA A 441 18.98 -12.69 30.47
N THR A 442 19.69 -12.71 31.63
CA THR A 442 20.56 -13.82 32.05
C THR A 442 19.79 -15.03 32.58
N ALA A 443 18.50 -14.87 32.87
CA ALA A 443 17.60 -15.94 33.33
C ALA A 443 16.17 -15.63 32.87
N LEU A 444 15.33 -16.66 32.73
CA LEU A 444 13.89 -16.46 32.57
C LEU A 444 13.33 -15.78 33.83
N PRO A 445 12.80 -14.55 33.78
CA PRO A 445 12.12 -13.99 34.94
C PRO A 445 10.95 -14.88 35.35
N GLY A 446 10.60 -14.91 36.63
CA GLY A 446 9.48 -15.69 37.14
C GLY A 446 8.13 -15.42 36.49
N ASP A 447 8.03 -14.28 35.77
CA ASP A 447 6.85 -13.81 35.05
C ASP A 447 6.80 -14.23 33.55
N ALA A 448 7.81 -14.94 33.03
CA ALA A 448 7.78 -15.50 31.69
C ALA A 448 6.73 -16.64 31.51
N GLY A 449 5.74 -16.61 32.32
CA GLY A 449 4.47 -17.31 32.43
C GLY A 449 4.23 -18.49 31.49
N ILE A 450 3.22 -18.39 30.65
CA ILE A 450 2.67 -19.49 29.85
C ILE A 450 3.51 -19.80 28.60
N ILE A 451 4.09 -18.80 27.90
CA ILE A 451 5.01 -19.08 26.76
C ILE A 451 6.23 -19.83 27.26
N GLY A 452 6.80 -19.40 28.38
CA GLY A 452 7.92 -20.10 29.00
C GLY A 452 7.57 -21.54 29.39
N ALA A 453 6.38 -21.80 29.92
CA ALA A 453 5.98 -23.16 30.34
C ALA A 453 5.75 -24.11 29.14
N GLY A 454 5.13 -23.61 28.06
CA GLY A 454 4.95 -24.39 26.82
C GLY A 454 6.27 -24.62 26.09
N LEU A 455 7.15 -23.64 26.05
CA LEU A 455 8.48 -23.74 25.44
C LEU A 455 9.48 -24.50 26.29
N LEU A 456 9.39 -24.45 27.64
CA LEU A 456 10.26 -25.20 28.56
C LEU A 456 10.19 -26.70 28.36
N GLY A 457 9.07 -27.25 27.84
CA GLY A 457 8.95 -28.65 27.47
C GLY A 457 9.88 -29.11 26.34
N TYR A 458 10.41 -28.18 25.56
CA TYR A 458 11.36 -28.43 24.46
C TYR A 458 12.84 -28.33 24.92
N LEU A 459 13.09 -27.87 26.15
CA LEU A 459 14.47 -27.70 26.65
C LEU A 459 15.06 -28.99 27.15
N PRO A 460 16.35 -29.25 26.88
CA PRO A 460 17.13 -30.23 27.65
C PRO A 460 17.14 -29.80 29.11
N LYS A 461 16.85 -30.73 30.01
CA LYS A 461 16.82 -30.45 31.46
C LYS A 461 18.13 -29.78 31.94
N GLY A 462 18.01 -28.55 32.44
CA GLY A 462 19.07 -27.87 33.15
C GLY A 462 19.96 -26.90 32.34
N THR A 463 19.57 -26.50 31.13
CA THR A 463 20.44 -25.71 30.22
C THR A 463 19.81 -24.41 29.72
N LEU A 464 19.49 -23.48 30.62
CA LEU A 464 19.28 -22.09 30.18
C LEU A 464 20.65 -21.43 30.00
N PRO A 465 20.87 -20.66 28.92
CA PRO A 465 22.15 -19.98 28.73
C PRO A 465 22.32 -18.85 29.75
N VAL A 466 23.54 -18.64 30.17
CA VAL A 466 23.97 -17.52 31.02
C VAL A 466 24.87 -16.64 30.16
N TYR A 467 24.46 -15.38 29.93
CA TYR A 467 25.21 -14.43 29.13
C TYR A 467 26.05 -13.49 30.02
N GLY A 468 27.09 -12.91 29.41
CA GLY A 468 27.92 -11.88 30.04
C GLY A 468 27.14 -10.55 30.19
N PRO A 469 27.79 -9.50 30.68
CA PRO A 469 27.18 -8.18 30.74
C PRO A 469 27.03 -7.53 29.34
N PRO A 470 26.00 -6.68 29.11
CA PRO A 470 25.86 -5.91 27.89
C PRO A 470 27.01 -4.92 27.68
N PRO A 471 27.19 -4.37 26.42
CA PRO A 471 26.33 -4.54 25.26
C PRO A 471 26.49 -5.89 24.56
N HIS A 472 25.38 -6.43 24.08
CA HIS A 472 25.29 -7.74 23.47
C HIS A 472 25.29 -7.65 21.94
N CYS A 473 26.07 -8.53 21.28
CA CYS A 473 26.02 -8.74 19.83
C CYS A 473 25.83 -10.23 19.53
N ASN A 474 25.03 -10.55 18.52
CA ASN A 474 24.94 -11.89 17.98
C ASN A 474 26.29 -12.27 17.40
N ALA A 475 26.90 -13.35 17.92
CA ALA A 475 28.18 -13.83 17.45
C ALA A 475 28.13 -14.31 15.99
N ARG A 476 26.94 -14.61 15.48
CA ARG A 476 26.72 -14.98 14.09
C ARG A 476 26.59 -13.73 13.22
N GLY A 477 27.28 -13.74 12.09
CA GLY A 477 27.12 -12.79 11.01
C GLY A 477 26.43 -13.43 9.80
N LEU A 478 26.41 -12.71 8.68
CA LEU A 478 25.91 -13.18 7.40
C LEU A 478 26.68 -14.42 6.94
N THR A 479 25.98 -15.47 6.55
CA THR A 479 26.59 -16.74 6.10
C THR A 479 26.92 -16.68 4.59
N PRO A 480 27.68 -17.64 4.03
CA PRO A 480 27.87 -17.72 2.58
C PRO A 480 26.57 -17.94 1.77
N LEU A 481 25.51 -18.52 2.39
CA LEU A 481 24.19 -18.58 1.75
C LEU A 481 23.46 -17.24 1.87
N GLY A 482 23.64 -16.54 2.98
CA GLY A 482 23.13 -15.17 3.17
C GLY A 482 23.77 -14.20 2.18
N GLU A 483 25.11 -14.22 2.03
CA GLU A 483 25.76 -13.40 0.98
C GLU A 483 25.22 -13.70 -0.42
N PHE A 484 25.01 -14.97 -0.75
CA PHE A 484 24.42 -15.37 -2.03
C PHE A 484 22.97 -14.83 -2.18
N LEU A 485 22.14 -14.92 -1.15
CA LEU A 485 20.78 -14.34 -1.17
C LEU A 485 20.82 -12.83 -1.40
N ILE A 486 21.66 -12.09 -0.66
CA ILE A 486 21.79 -10.64 -0.80
C ILE A 486 22.27 -10.25 -2.22
N GLU A 487 23.26 -10.96 -2.78
CA GLU A 487 23.71 -10.72 -4.14
C GLU A 487 22.60 -10.96 -5.18
N GLU A 488 21.82 -12.04 -5.05
CA GLU A 488 20.66 -12.31 -5.93
C GLU A 488 19.56 -11.25 -5.78
N MET A 489 19.27 -10.78 -4.55
CA MET A 489 18.32 -9.68 -4.34
C MET A 489 18.77 -8.39 -5.01
N ILE A 490 20.06 -8.03 -4.90
CA ILE A 490 20.67 -6.87 -5.57
C ILE A 490 20.55 -7.00 -7.10
N ASP A 491 20.88 -8.16 -7.67
CA ASP A 491 20.82 -8.40 -9.11
C ASP A 491 19.39 -8.34 -9.67
N ARG A 492 18.39 -8.66 -8.87
CA ARG A 492 16.96 -8.60 -9.20
C ARG A 492 16.32 -7.24 -8.91
N GLY A 493 16.99 -6.38 -8.14
CA GLY A 493 16.44 -5.08 -7.72
C GLY A 493 15.38 -5.20 -6.62
N LEU A 494 15.38 -6.29 -5.84
CA LEU A 494 14.54 -6.47 -4.65
C LEU A 494 15.06 -5.62 -3.51
N MET A 495 14.19 -4.91 -2.81
CA MET A 495 14.58 -4.15 -1.63
C MET A 495 14.92 -5.08 -0.47
N ILE A 496 15.99 -4.76 0.23
CA ILE A 496 16.54 -5.54 1.34
C ILE A 496 16.14 -4.84 2.63
N GLU A 497 15.32 -5.50 3.44
CA GLU A 497 15.00 -5.06 4.79
C GLU A 497 16.15 -5.38 5.73
N LEU A 498 16.64 -4.34 6.41
CA LEU A 498 17.76 -4.46 7.34
C LEU A 498 17.28 -4.71 8.77
N ASP A 499 16.02 -4.39 9.04
CA ASP A 499 15.43 -4.64 10.35
C ASP A 499 15.43 -6.13 10.69
N HIS A 500 15.51 -6.47 11.97
CA HIS A 500 15.74 -7.81 12.51
C HIS A 500 17.09 -8.44 12.21
N GLU A 501 17.95 -7.88 11.39
CA GLU A 501 19.30 -8.38 11.21
C GLU A 501 20.20 -8.01 12.40
N GLY A 502 20.89 -8.99 12.96
CA GLY A 502 21.90 -8.76 14.02
C GLY A 502 23.03 -7.85 13.52
N GLU A 503 23.70 -7.16 14.43
CA GLU A 503 24.71 -6.15 14.14
C GLU A 503 25.73 -6.59 13.08
N LYS A 504 26.27 -7.80 13.22
CA LYS A 504 27.27 -8.36 12.28
C LYS A 504 26.67 -8.69 10.91
N THR A 505 25.43 -9.17 10.90
CA THR A 505 24.71 -9.48 9.66
C THR A 505 24.42 -8.20 8.89
N ALA A 506 23.83 -7.22 9.54
CA ALA A 506 23.48 -5.92 8.96
C ALA A 506 24.71 -5.16 8.42
N LYS A 507 25.84 -5.19 9.17
CA LYS A 507 27.10 -4.61 8.68
C LYS A 507 27.57 -5.25 7.38
N ARG A 508 27.50 -6.58 7.29
CA ARG A 508 27.92 -7.29 6.08
C ARG A 508 27.00 -7.06 4.89
N VAL A 509 25.69 -7.00 5.13
CA VAL A 509 24.71 -6.63 4.09
C VAL A 509 24.99 -5.23 3.56
N LEU A 510 25.22 -4.25 4.43
CA LEU A 510 25.60 -2.88 4.04
C LEU A 510 26.91 -2.84 3.26
N GLU A 511 27.92 -3.63 3.63
CA GLU A 511 29.19 -3.72 2.86
C GLU A 511 28.97 -4.24 1.44
N LEU A 512 28.14 -5.27 1.26
CA LEU A 512 27.79 -5.80 -0.06
C LEU A 512 27.04 -4.75 -0.90
N ALA A 513 26.05 -4.09 -0.32
CA ALA A 513 25.31 -3.01 -0.96
C ALA A 513 26.23 -1.83 -1.34
N GLU A 514 27.16 -1.41 -0.46
CA GLU A 514 28.15 -0.36 -0.72
C GLU A 514 29.09 -0.74 -1.86
N ALA A 515 29.60 -1.97 -1.87
CA ALA A 515 30.47 -2.47 -2.94
C ALA A 515 29.79 -2.48 -4.32
N ARG A 516 28.49 -2.71 -4.36
CA ARG A 516 27.66 -2.73 -5.59
C ARG A 516 27.07 -1.35 -5.91
N GLY A 517 27.15 -0.37 -4.99
CA GLY A 517 26.45 0.92 -5.11
C GLY A 517 24.93 0.75 -5.16
N TYR A 518 24.40 -0.22 -4.44
CA TYR A 518 22.99 -0.57 -4.40
C TYR A 518 22.22 0.28 -3.40
N SER A 519 21.15 0.91 -3.84
CA SER A 519 20.34 1.83 -3.02
C SER A 519 19.12 1.19 -2.37
N GLY A 520 18.79 -0.06 -2.71
CA GLY A 520 17.56 -0.72 -2.28
C GLY A 520 17.65 -1.32 -0.87
N VAL A 521 18.35 -0.67 0.07
CA VAL A 521 18.40 -1.08 1.47
C VAL A 521 17.43 -0.20 2.26
N ILE A 522 16.54 -0.81 3.03
CA ILE A 522 15.51 -0.13 3.80
C ILE A 522 15.49 -0.63 5.24
N ALA A 523 14.95 0.20 6.16
CA ALA A 523 14.64 -0.13 7.53
C ALA A 523 13.26 0.44 7.84
N SER A 524 12.25 -0.40 7.95
CA SER A 524 10.85 -0.02 7.87
C SER A 524 10.14 0.15 9.21
N HIS A 525 10.75 -0.28 10.35
CA HIS A 525 10.11 -0.20 11.68
C HIS A 525 11.10 -0.16 12.86
N SER A 526 12.23 0.53 12.70
CA SER A 526 13.22 0.79 13.79
C SER A 526 13.77 -0.46 14.50
N TRP A 527 13.82 -1.61 13.84
CA TRP A 527 14.40 -2.83 14.44
C TRP A 527 15.86 -3.06 14.02
N SER A 528 16.50 -2.06 13.38
CA SER A 528 17.94 -1.98 13.13
C SER A 528 18.63 -1.07 14.17
N ASP A 529 19.97 -1.20 14.31
CA ASP A 529 20.71 -0.28 15.17
C ASP A 529 20.73 1.13 14.55
N PRO A 530 20.38 2.19 15.31
CA PRO A 530 20.33 3.57 14.77
C PRO A 530 21.64 4.10 14.17
N HIS A 531 22.80 3.57 14.59
CA HIS A 531 24.10 3.95 14.03
C HIS A 531 24.25 3.53 12.55
N MET A 532 23.43 2.59 12.07
CA MET A 532 23.42 2.13 10.68
C MET A 532 22.65 3.05 9.73
N TRP A 533 21.73 3.89 10.23
CA TRP A 533 20.88 4.73 9.38
C TRP A 533 21.67 5.66 8.47
N SER A 534 22.76 6.24 8.95
CA SER A 534 23.63 7.09 8.11
C SER A 534 24.27 6.33 6.94
N ARG A 535 24.50 5.02 7.06
CA ARG A 535 25.00 4.18 5.96
C ARG A 535 23.88 3.90 4.94
N ILE A 536 22.67 3.58 5.41
CA ILE A 536 21.46 3.41 4.57
C ILE A 536 21.25 4.67 3.73
N TYR A 537 21.20 5.84 4.35
CA TYR A 537 20.98 7.11 3.63
C TYR A 537 22.13 7.46 2.66
N ARG A 538 23.37 7.14 3.00
CA ARG A 538 24.51 7.34 2.07
C ARG A 538 24.41 6.51 0.81
N LEU A 539 23.80 5.35 0.86
CA LEU A 539 23.46 4.51 -0.29
C LEU A 539 22.28 5.06 -1.10
N GLY A 540 21.51 5.98 -0.53
CA GLY A 540 20.24 6.43 -1.05
C GLY A 540 19.10 5.46 -0.70
N GLY A 541 19.24 4.71 0.39
CA GLY A 541 18.22 3.87 0.98
C GLY A 541 17.15 4.67 1.73
N PHE A 542 16.26 3.99 2.42
CA PHE A 542 15.14 4.58 3.14
C PHE A 542 15.05 4.01 4.56
N ALA A 543 14.72 4.86 5.54
CA ALA A 543 14.44 4.41 6.89
C ALA A 543 13.29 5.21 7.50
N GLU A 544 12.49 4.54 8.32
CA GLU A 544 11.39 5.16 9.04
C GLU A 544 11.20 4.54 10.43
N PRO A 545 10.58 5.31 11.37
CA PRO A 545 10.35 4.81 12.72
C PRO A 545 9.15 3.87 12.79
N ILE A 546 9.16 2.98 13.78
CA ILE A 546 7.94 2.27 14.18
C ILE A 546 6.96 3.25 14.83
N THR A 547 5.64 3.02 14.68
CA THR A 547 4.64 3.83 15.39
C THR A 547 4.83 3.75 16.90
N SER A 548 4.87 4.89 17.54
CA SER A 548 5.11 4.98 18.98
C SER A 548 4.39 6.18 19.57
N GLY A 549 4.51 6.40 20.87
CA GLY A 549 4.02 7.65 21.49
C GLY A 549 4.52 8.87 20.72
N ALA A 550 3.65 9.88 20.53
CA ALA A 550 3.94 10.99 19.62
C ALA A 550 5.23 11.76 19.98
N GLU A 551 5.59 11.84 21.25
CA GLU A 551 6.83 12.48 21.72
C GLU A 551 8.07 11.66 21.31
N SER A 552 8.08 10.35 21.54
CA SER A 552 9.20 9.48 21.18
C SER A 552 9.38 9.39 19.66
N PHE A 553 8.29 9.33 18.91
CA PHE A 553 8.33 9.38 17.45
C PHE A 553 8.97 10.68 16.92
N VAL A 554 8.65 11.82 17.53
CA VAL A 554 9.27 13.11 17.17
C VAL A 554 10.77 13.12 17.46
N GLU A 555 11.25 12.48 18.52
CA GLU A 555 12.68 12.36 18.82
C GLU A 555 13.39 11.49 17.79
N GLU A 556 12.79 10.38 17.42
CA GLU A 556 13.35 9.48 16.42
C GLU A 556 13.37 10.11 15.02
N TRP A 557 12.30 10.82 14.63
CA TRP A 557 12.30 11.64 13.43
C TRP A 557 13.48 12.60 13.35
N ARG A 558 13.81 13.31 14.47
CA ARG A 558 14.96 14.22 14.51
C ARG A 558 16.27 13.47 14.26
N SER A 559 16.40 12.27 14.79
CA SER A 559 17.58 11.44 14.63
C SER A 559 17.74 10.94 13.18
N LEU A 560 16.67 10.45 12.55
CA LEU A 560 16.65 10.06 11.13
C LEU A 560 16.98 11.24 10.21
N ARG A 561 16.36 12.40 10.47
CA ARG A 561 16.60 13.62 9.69
C ARG A 561 18.06 14.09 9.82
N ALA A 562 18.69 13.93 10.98
CA ALA A 562 20.09 14.26 11.19
C ALA A 562 21.04 13.26 10.47
N ALA A 563 20.63 12.01 10.29
CA ALA A 563 21.39 10.99 9.57
C ALA A 563 21.25 11.07 8.04
N ALA A 564 20.25 11.83 7.53
CA ALA A 564 19.94 11.93 6.10
C ALA A 564 21.09 12.47 5.25
N ASP A 565 21.24 11.92 4.04
CA ASP A 565 22.25 12.38 3.08
C ASP A 565 21.64 13.42 2.10
N PRO A 566 22.17 14.66 2.03
CA PRO A 566 21.56 15.71 1.23
C PRO A 566 21.65 15.51 -0.29
N ARG A 567 22.26 14.43 -0.76
CA ARG A 567 22.25 14.05 -2.18
C ARG A 567 20.92 13.47 -2.63
N PHE A 568 20.16 12.91 -1.70
CA PHE A 568 18.91 12.22 -1.95
C PHE A 568 17.73 12.97 -1.34
N GLU A 569 16.54 12.71 -1.86
CA GLU A 569 15.30 13.25 -1.30
C GLU A 569 15.05 12.62 0.07
N PHE A 570 14.79 13.46 1.08
CA PHE A 570 14.42 13.01 2.40
C PHE A 570 12.90 13.10 2.58
N GLY A 571 12.33 12.06 3.03
CA GLY A 571 10.98 11.92 3.53
C GLY A 571 10.96 10.69 4.40
N MET A 572 9.95 10.57 5.24
CA MET A 572 9.72 9.39 6.04
C MET A 572 8.22 9.11 6.18
N GLY A 573 7.88 7.91 6.57
CA GLY A 573 6.56 7.55 7.02
C GLY A 573 6.63 6.98 8.42
N PHE A 574 6.00 5.85 8.59
CA PHE A 574 6.00 5.06 9.81
C PHE A 574 5.81 3.58 9.47
N GLY A 575 6.42 2.68 10.23
CA GLY A 575 6.05 1.28 10.25
C GLY A 575 4.95 1.09 11.29
N ALA A 576 3.73 0.79 10.87
CA ALA A 576 2.64 0.60 11.81
C ALA A 576 2.75 -0.74 12.55
N ASP A 577 3.26 -1.76 11.90
CA ASP A 577 3.28 -3.16 12.38
C ASP A 577 1.89 -3.57 12.95
N SER A 578 0.82 -3.01 12.35
CA SER A 578 -0.55 -3.34 12.77
C SER A 578 -0.82 -4.81 12.44
N ASN A 579 -1.45 -5.52 13.37
CA ASN A 579 -1.67 -6.97 13.35
C ASN A 579 -0.38 -7.83 13.46
N GLY A 580 0.82 -7.23 13.52
CA GLY A 580 2.11 -7.91 13.69
C GLY A 580 2.58 -8.04 15.15
N PHE A 581 1.67 -7.82 16.11
CA PHE A 581 1.88 -7.85 17.56
C PHE A 581 2.65 -6.65 18.13
N HIS A 582 2.72 -5.55 17.40
CA HIS A 582 3.19 -4.28 17.95
C HIS A 582 2.03 -3.50 18.57
N ALA A 583 2.24 -2.98 19.80
CA ALA A 583 1.26 -2.13 20.46
C ALA A 583 1.26 -0.74 19.80
N GLN A 584 0.10 -0.33 19.28
CA GLN A 584 -0.07 0.95 18.63
C GLN A 584 0.07 2.13 19.61
N PRO A 585 0.27 3.39 19.13
CA PRO A 585 0.43 4.56 19.98
C PRO A 585 -0.70 4.70 21.02
N ALA A 586 -0.33 4.65 22.30
CA ALA A 586 -1.26 4.86 23.41
C ALA A 586 -1.78 6.31 23.45
N PRO A 587 -2.94 6.57 24.10
CA PRO A 587 -3.46 7.91 24.22
C PRO A 587 -2.51 8.82 24.98
N ARG A 588 -2.28 10.05 24.47
CA ARG A 588 -1.51 11.05 25.19
C ARG A 588 -2.24 11.60 26.43
N GLY A 589 -3.56 11.54 26.45
CA GLY A 589 -4.41 12.19 27.44
C GLY A 589 -4.95 13.54 26.97
N ALA A 590 -6.23 13.79 27.21
CA ALA A 590 -6.89 15.03 26.80
C ALA A 590 -6.44 16.26 27.61
N ASP A 591 -5.77 16.05 28.74
CA ASP A 591 -5.17 17.08 29.63
C ASP A 591 -3.77 17.54 29.17
N LYS A 592 -3.17 16.86 28.21
CA LYS A 592 -1.86 17.24 27.66
C LYS A 592 -1.96 18.48 26.79
N PRO A 593 -0.86 19.29 26.69
CA PRO A 593 -0.82 20.43 25.78
C PRO A 593 -1.10 20.03 24.31
N SER A 594 -1.84 20.89 23.60
CA SER A 594 -2.15 20.71 22.18
C SER A 594 -2.85 19.39 21.86
N PRO A 595 -4.02 19.08 22.45
CA PRO A 595 -4.81 17.93 22.05
C PRO A 595 -5.32 18.11 20.61
N VAL A 596 -5.59 17.03 19.91
CA VAL A 596 -6.26 17.08 18.60
C VAL A 596 -7.67 17.63 18.79
N ALA A 597 -8.00 18.67 18.05
CA ALA A 597 -9.33 19.27 18.02
C ALA A 597 -10.08 18.78 16.77
N TYR A 598 -11.31 18.29 16.96
CA TYR A 598 -12.17 17.86 15.89
C TYR A 598 -13.21 18.95 15.52
N PRO A 599 -13.55 19.15 14.23
CA PRO A 599 -12.89 18.51 13.08
C PRO A 599 -11.51 19.11 12.77
N PHE A 600 -10.60 18.31 12.17
CA PHE A 600 -9.29 18.78 11.71
C PHE A 600 -9.09 18.45 10.22
N LYS A 601 -8.06 19.02 9.59
CA LYS A 601 -7.68 18.74 8.20
C LYS A 601 -6.50 17.80 8.12
N SER A 602 -6.52 16.90 7.09
CA SER A 602 -5.34 16.14 6.69
C SER A 602 -4.12 17.05 6.52
N LEU A 603 -2.91 16.49 6.62
CA LEU A 603 -1.66 17.25 6.48
C LEU A 603 -1.54 18.00 5.15
N ASP A 604 -2.09 17.44 4.06
CA ASP A 604 -2.20 18.05 2.73
C ASP A 604 -3.35 19.07 2.61
N GLY A 605 -4.22 19.17 3.62
CA GLY A 605 -5.35 20.09 3.68
C GLY A 605 -6.56 19.73 2.80
N HIS A 606 -6.56 18.59 2.11
CA HIS A 606 -7.60 18.18 1.15
C HIS A 606 -8.85 17.56 1.80
N VAL A 607 -8.69 16.87 2.92
CA VAL A 607 -9.75 16.15 3.60
C VAL A 607 -9.93 16.67 5.02
N THR A 608 -11.19 16.73 5.47
CA THR A 608 -11.55 17.12 6.84
C THR A 608 -12.07 15.91 7.58
N PHE A 609 -11.56 15.67 8.79
CA PHE A 609 -11.86 14.54 9.63
C PHE A 609 -12.62 14.93 10.88
N ASP A 610 -13.67 14.19 11.21
CA ASP A 610 -14.29 14.17 12.53
C ASP A 610 -13.93 12.89 13.27
N ARG A 611 -14.37 12.78 14.55
CA ARG A 611 -14.19 11.56 15.34
C ARG A 611 -14.72 10.36 14.60
N GLN A 612 -13.92 9.33 14.48
CA GLN A 612 -14.30 8.11 13.75
C GLN A 612 -15.36 7.34 14.54
N VAL A 613 -16.38 6.82 13.84
CA VAL A 613 -17.47 6.05 14.42
C VAL A 613 -17.49 4.64 13.85
N SER A 614 -17.38 3.63 14.73
CA SER A 614 -17.53 2.22 14.38
C SER A 614 -18.67 1.64 15.20
N GLY A 615 -19.81 1.37 14.57
CA GLY A 615 -20.99 0.87 15.26
C GLY A 615 -21.47 1.85 16.36
N GLN A 616 -21.34 1.44 17.60
CA GLN A 616 -21.72 2.22 18.78
C GLN A 616 -20.55 3.00 19.40
N ARG A 617 -19.32 2.72 18.97
CA ARG A 617 -18.12 3.35 19.53
C ARG A 617 -17.70 4.56 18.71
N VAL A 618 -17.37 5.64 19.42
CA VAL A 618 -16.82 6.88 18.88
C VAL A 618 -15.40 7.02 19.41
N TYR A 619 -14.43 7.15 18.50
CA TYR A 619 -13.01 7.25 18.84
C TYR A 619 -12.53 8.68 18.90
N ASP A 620 -11.72 8.98 19.91
CA ASP A 620 -10.98 10.22 20.08
C ASP A 620 -9.51 9.86 20.37
N VAL A 621 -8.59 10.21 19.48
CA VAL A 621 -7.18 9.84 19.62
C VAL A 621 -6.54 10.30 20.93
N ASN A 622 -7.06 11.38 21.51
CA ASN A 622 -6.55 11.91 22.81
C ASN A 622 -6.86 10.95 23.98
N VAL A 623 -7.90 10.12 23.85
CA VAL A 623 -8.41 9.22 24.88
C VAL A 623 -8.22 7.75 24.52
N ASP A 624 -8.38 7.41 23.25
CA ASP A 624 -8.32 6.03 22.75
C ASP A 624 -6.92 5.66 22.17
N GLY A 625 -6.07 6.64 21.87
CA GLY A 625 -4.83 6.42 21.12
C GLY A 625 -5.13 5.96 19.70
N VAL A 626 -4.17 5.28 19.05
CA VAL A 626 -4.37 4.65 17.75
C VAL A 626 -4.97 3.26 17.98
N ALA A 627 -6.28 3.23 18.27
CA ALA A 627 -6.98 1.98 18.56
C ALA A 627 -7.13 1.08 17.32
N GLN A 628 -7.14 1.66 16.13
CA GLN A 628 -7.25 0.96 14.85
C GLN A 628 -6.65 1.83 13.74
N TYR A 629 -6.37 1.23 12.59
CA TYR A 629 -5.60 1.84 11.50
C TYR A 629 -6.14 3.18 11.01
N GLY A 630 -7.46 3.38 11.04
CA GLY A 630 -8.09 4.62 10.62
C GLY A 630 -7.83 5.84 11.52
N LEU A 631 -7.15 5.68 12.66
CA LEU A 631 -6.75 6.77 13.56
C LEU A 631 -5.32 7.27 13.31
N HIS A 632 -4.60 6.74 12.34
CA HIS A 632 -3.30 7.29 11.94
C HIS A 632 -3.39 8.75 11.46
N PRO A 633 -4.42 9.21 10.72
CA PRO A 633 -4.56 10.64 10.40
C PRO A 633 -4.64 11.53 11.66
N ASP A 634 -5.32 11.06 12.70
CA ASP A 634 -5.46 11.75 13.98
C ASP A 634 -4.13 11.82 14.72
N TRP A 635 -3.37 10.73 14.72
CA TRP A 635 -2.03 10.67 15.29
C TRP A 635 -1.03 11.52 14.50
N MET A 636 -1.08 11.53 13.17
CA MET A 636 -0.26 12.44 12.36
C MET A 636 -0.55 13.91 12.67
N GLU A 637 -1.80 14.26 12.96
CA GLU A 637 -2.15 15.60 13.44
C GLU A 637 -1.53 15.89 14.82
N GLN A 638 -1.47 14.89 15.72
CA GLN A 638 -0.72 15.05 16.99
C GLN A 638 0.76 15.35 16.74
N LEU A 639 1.40 14.65 15.81
CA LEU A 639 2.81 14.90 15.44
C LEU A 639 2.99 16.32 14.91
N ARG A 640 2.08 16.78 14.03
CA ARG A 640 2.09 18.15 13.51
C ARG A 640 1.92 19.20 14.61
N LEU A 641 1.04 18.94 15.57
CA LEU A 641 0.83 19.83 16.70
C LEU A 641 2.06 19.91 17.63
N LEU A 642 2.84 18.84 17.73
CA LEU A 642 4.05 18.79 18.57
C LEU A 642 5.29 19.37 17.88
N ALA A 643 5.53 19.07 16.61
CA ALA A 643 6.77 19.40 15.90
C ALA A 643 6.57 20.36 14.71
N GLY A 644 5.33 20.76 14.43
CA GLY A 644 4.99 21.78 13.45
C GLY A 644 5.08 21.30 11.99
N LYS A 645 5.20 22.27 11.08
CA LYS A 645 5.27 22.02 9.63
C LYS A 645 6.43 21.13 9.19
N PRO A 646 7.63 21.17 9.78
CA PRO A 646 8.75 20.34 9.30
C PRO A 646 8.48 18.84 9.33
N ILE A 647 7.90 18.30 10.40
CA ILE A 647 7.56 16.86 10.45
C ILE A 647 6.40 16.54 9.49
N ALA A 648 5.42 17.45 9.36
CA ALA A 648 4.34 17.26 8.41
C ALA A 648 4.84 17.23 6.96
N ASP A 649 5.77 18.09 6.58
CA ASP A 649 6.38 18.11 5.25
C ASP A 649 7.18 16.82 5.00
N ASP A 650 7.97 16.36 5.98
CA ASP A 650 8.76 15.13 5.84
C ASP A 650 7.87 13.87 5.75
N LEU A 651 6.76 13.82 6.51
CA LEU A 651 5.76 12.76 6.39
C LEU A 651 5.10 12.77 5.00
N MET A 652 4.67 13.95 4.53
CA MET A 652 4.02 14.08 3.22
C MET A 652 4.97 13.87 2.04
N ASN A 653 6.28 13.82 2.27
CA ASN A 653 7.30 13.48 1.30
C ASN A 653 7.75 12.01 1.39
N GLY A 654 7.22 11.23 2.32
CA GLY A 654 7.63 9.84 2.58
C GLY A 654 7.45 8.93 1.37
N ALA A 655 6.29 8.97 0.73
CA ALA A 655 6.02 8.16 -0.46
C ALA A 655 6.98 8.50 -1.62
N GLU A 656 7.30 9.79 -1.85
CA GLU A 656 8.26 10.19 -2.90
C GLU A 656 9.66 9.67 -2.59
N ALA A 657 10.14 9.81 -1.35
CA ALA A 657 11.48 9.34 -0.94
C ALA A 657 11.61 7.81 -1.10
N TYR A 658 10.60 7.05 -0.67
CA TYR A 658 10.56 5.60 -0.86
C TYR A 658 10.56 5.20 -2.33
N LEU A 659 9.69 5.82 -3.15
CA LEU A 659 9.64 5.55 -4.59
C LEU A 659 10.97 5.85 -5.28
N GLN A 660 11.66 6.92 -4.89
CA GLN A 660 12.98 7.23 -5.43
C GLN A 660 14.03 6.18 -5.02
N THR A 661 13.96 5.66 -3.79
CA THR A 661 14.79 4.53 -3.36
C THR A 661 14.52 3.29 -4.20
N TRP A 662 13.25 2.93 -4.37
CA TRP A 662 12.85 1.77 -5.17
C TRP A 662 13.21 1.93 -6.66
N GLU A 663 13.04 3.14 -7.25
CA GLU A 663 13.53 3.43 -8.61
C GLU A 663 15.03 3.16 -8.77
N ARG A 664 15.84 3.54 -7.77
CA ARG A 664 17.29 3.26 -7.77
C ARG A 664 17.58 1.77 -7.63
N ALA A 665 16.84 1.06 -6.80
CA ALA A 665 16.96 -0.40 -6.64
C ALA A 665 16.74 -1.13 -7.97
N VAL A 666 15.72 -0.73 -8.75
CA VAL A 666 15.44 -1.32 -10.08
C VAL A 666 16.29 -0.71 -11.22
N GLY A 667 17.39 -0.04 -10.90
CA GLY A 667 18.41 0.36 -11.85
C GLY A 667 18.27 1.77 -12.45
N VAL A 668 17.41 2.65 -11.91
CA VAL A 668 17.44 4.07 -12.26
C VAL A 668 18.67 4.72 -11.60
N PRO A 669 19.59 5.31 -12.36
CA PRO A 669 20.74 5.99 -11.74
C PRO A 669 20.28 7.09 -10.76
N GLY A 670 20.99 7.24 -9.66
CA GLY A 670 20.72 8.30 -8.67
C GLY A 670 20.84 9.72 -9.24
N PRO A 671 20.49 10.74 -8.46
CA PRO A 671 20.46 12.12 -8.93
C PRO A 671 21.85 12.61 -9.31
N ALA A 672 22.02 13.03 -10.58
CA ALA A 672 23.27 13.56 -11.09
C ALA A 672 23.05 14.63 -12.16
N CYS A 673 24.00 15.59 -12.26
CA CYS A 673 23.98 16.55 -13.35
C CYS A 673 24.38 15.89 -14.67
N LEU A 674 23.57 16.05 -15.70
CA LEU A 674 23.86 15.53 -17.03
C LEU A 674 25.07 16.24 -17.67
N THR A 675 25.97 15.47 -18.28
CA THR A 675 27.09 16.03 -19.06
C THR A 675 26.61 16.49 -20.43
N PRO A 676 26.73 17.77 -20.80
CA PRO A 676 26.30 18.26 -22.09
C PRO A 676 27.10 17.63 -23.22
N PRO A 677 26.47 17.11 -24.28
CA PRO A 677 27.21 16.62 -25.43
C PRO A 677 27.86 17.79 -26.20
N LYS A 678 29.02 17.56 -26.83
CA LYS A 678 29.69 18.55 -27.66
C LYS A 678 28.84 19.04 -28.85
N LYS A 679 27.89 18.23 -29.33
CA LYS A 679 26.94 18.54 -30.40
C LYS A 679 25.56 18.09 -30.08
N PHE A 680 24.55 18.93 -30.29
CA PHE A 680 23.14 18.59 -30.20
C PHE A 680 22.74 17.74 -31.42
N LYS A 681 22.29 16.52 -31.23
CA LYS A 681 21.86 15.61 -32.30
C LYS A 681 20.39 15.80 -32.61
N HIS A 682 19.90 15.36 -33.78
CA HIS A 682 18.48 15.45 -34.18
C HIS A 682 17.53 14.60 -33.32
N HIS A 683 18.03 13.76 -32.40
CA HIS A 683 17.22 12.88 -31.59
C HIS A 683 17.20 13.28 -30.12
N GLY A 684 18.02 14.24 -29.69
CA GLY A 684 18.07 14.63 -28.28
C GLY A 684 19.39 15.16 -27.77
N PHE A 685 19.54 15.17 -26.46
CA PHE A 685 20.65 15.74 -25.71
C PHE A 685 21.21 14.67 -24.75
N GLY A 686 22.47 14.25 -24.91
CA GLY A 686 23.04 13.19 -24.05
C GLY A 686 22.19 11.92 -24.04
N PRO A 687 21.72 11.45 -22.90
CA PRO A 687 20.84 10.29 -22.78
C PRO A 687 19.37 10.60 -23.14
N LEU A 688 18.97 11.88 -23.13
CA LEU A 688 17.59 12.30 -23.39
C LEU A 688 17.27 12.19 -24.89
N ARG A 689 16.14 11.55 -25.23
CA ARG A 689 15.73 11.25 -26.60
C ARG A 689 14.26 11.56 -26.82
N LEU A 690 13.89 12.06 -27.99
CA LEU A 690 12.51 12.14 -28.45
C LEU A 690 11.91 10.75 -28.59
N GLY A 691 10.60 10.64 -28.34
CA GLY A 691 9.79 9.44 -28.47
C GLY A 691 9.94 8.40 -27.34
N ARG A 692 10.84 8.60 -26.41
CA ARG A 692 10.94 7.76 -25.20
C ARG A 692 9.85 8.12 -24.20
N GLY A 693 9.34 7.10 -23.48
CA GLY A 693 8.49 7.30 -22.33
C GLY A 693 9.25 7.73 -21.07
N PRO A 694 8.51 8.12 -19.99
CA PRO A 694 9.11 8.54 -18.73
C PRO A 694 10.07 7.50 -18.13
N GLN A 695 9.64 6.25 -17.95
CA GLN A 695 10.46 5.17 -17.42
C GLN A 695 11.77 4.96 -18.21
N GLN A 696 11.68 4.85 -19.54
CA GLN A 696 12.86 4.71 -20.40
C GLN A 696 13.80 5.90 -20.30
N THR A 697 13.25 7.08 -20.04
CA THR A 697 14.01 8.31 -19.87
C THR A 697 14.74 8.30 -18.53
N LEU A 698 14.09 7.86 -17.45
CA LEU A 698 14.69 7.72 -16.10
C LEU A 698 15.83 6.69 -16.11
N ILE A 699 15.60 5.50 -16.64
CA ILE A 699 16.63 4.45 -16.73
C ILE A 699 17.87 4.96 -17.52
N ALA A 700 17.66 5.79 -18.55
CA ALA A 700 18.76 6.28 -19.37
C ALA A 700 19.48 7.52 -18.79
N ALA A 701 18.80 8.36 -18.03
CA ALA A 701 19.26 9.68 -17.60
C ALA A 701 19.44 9.82 -16.09
N GLY A 702 18.92 8.88 -15.31
CA GLY A 702 18.87 8.94 -13.86
C GLY A 702 17.72 9.80 -13.35
N GLN A 703 17.62 9.90 -12.02
CA GLN A 703 16.60 10.67 -11.34
C GLN A 703 16.75 12.17 -11.67
N PRO A 704 15.66 12.85 -12.06
CA PRO A 704 15.67 14.29 -12.32
C PRO A 704 15.68 15.08 -11.00
N SER A 705 16.14 16.32 -11.09
CA SER A 705 16.08 17.26 -9.97
C SER A 705 14.69 17.87 -9.74
N GLU A 706 13.78 17.67 -10.67
CA GLU A 706 12.39 18.17 -10.59
C GLU A 706 11.53 17.37 -11.58
N ARG A 707 10.38 16.91 -11.12
CA ARG A 707 9.33 16.27 -11.92
C ARG A 707 8.10 17.16 -11.87
N THR A 708 7.64 17.62 -13.03
CA THR A 708 6.38 18.33 -13.12
C THR A 708 5.35 17.50 -13.87
N GLY A 709 4.10 17.96 -13.94
CA GLY A 709 3.05 17.28 -14.67
C GLY A 709 3.33 17.01 -16.15
N GLU A 710 4.29 17.68 -16.74
CA GLU A 710 4.56 17.60 -18.19
C GLU A 710 6.05 17.40 -18.51
N SER A 711 6.98 17.49 -17.52
CA SER A 711 8.41 17.47 -17.80
C SER A 711 9.26 16.94 -16.67
N PHE A 712 10.40 16.34 -17.07
CA PHE A 712 11.51 16.04 -16.16
C PHE A 712 12.66 17.00 -16.42
N ARG A 713 13.32 17.48 -15.35
CA ARG A 713 14.43 18.42 -15.41
C ARG A 713 15.64 17.90 -14.65
N TRP A 714 16.80 18.09 -15.22
CA TRP A 714 18.08 17.75 -14.61
C TRP A 714 18.97 18.99 -14.57
N CYS A 715 19.81 19.10 -13.54
CA CYS A 715 20.95 19.97 -13.64
C CYS A 715 21.86 19.49 -14.79
N ALA A 716 22.57 20.40 -15.46
CA ALA A 716 23.57 20.06 -16.45
C ALA A 716 24.93 20.62 -16.02
N SER A 717 26.01 19.84 -16.22
CA SER A 717 27.34 20.28 -15.88
C SER A 717 27.78 21.47 -16.77
N GLY A 718 28.40 22.49 -16.18
CA GLY A 718 28.87 23.69 -16.88
C GLY A 718 28.10 24.96 -16.54
N ARG A 719 28.58 26.12 -17.02
CA ARG A 719 27.91 27.41 -16.80
C ARG A 719 26.74 27.57 -17.78
N GLY A 720 25.56 27.86 -17.28
CA GLY A 720 24.43 28.23 -18.11
C GLY A 720 24.70 29.48 -18.91
N LYS A 721 24.41 29.49 -20.20
CA LYS A 721 24.62 30.67 -21.10
C LYS A 721 23.62 31.78 -20.84
N ALA A 722 22.63 31.57 -19.94
CA ALA A 722 21.68 32.61 -19.55
C ALA A 722 22.29 33.50 -18.47
N LYS A 723 22.32 34.84 -18.69
CA LYS A 723 22.71 35.83 -17.67
C LYS A 723 21.72 35.68 -16.50
N GLY A 724 22.20 35.24 -15.34
CA GLY A 724 21.36 34.99 -14.15
C GLY A 724 21.00 33.52 -13.87
N ALA A 725 21.21 32.59 -14.82
CA ALA A 725 21.07 31.17 -14.52
C ALA A 725 22.29 30.70 -13.71
N LYS A 726 22.07 30.46 -12.42
CA LYS A 726 23.13 29.95 -11.52
C LYS A 726 23.61 28.55 -11.91
N ARG A 727 22.78 27.74 -12.62
CA ARG A 727 23.08 26.38 -13.08
C ARG A 727 22.54 26.14 -14.49
N ALA A 728 23.23 25.32 -15.24
CA ALA A 728 22.79 24.81 -16.53
C ALA A 728 21.73 23.73 -16.29
N MET A 729 20.78 23.61 -17.21
CA MET A 729 19.72 22.59 -17.13
C MET A 729 19.50 21.86 -18.45
N ALA A 730 19.00 20.64 -18.36
CA ALA A 730 18.40 19.87 -19.44
C ALA A 730 17.00 19.41 -19.03
N ALA A 731 16.08 19.34 -19.99
CA ALA A 731 14.73 18.88 -19.70
C ALA A 731 14.14 18.06 -20.84
N VAL A 732 13.19 17.21 -20.52
CA VAL A 732 12.31 16.50 -21.46
C VAL A 732 10.88 16.91 -21.16
N VAL A 733 10.10 17.13 -22.21
CA VAL A 733 8.64 17.37 -22.13
C VAL A 733 7.94 16.21 -22.81
N PHE A 734 6.92 15.68 -22.16
CA PHE A 734 6.10 14.58 -22.66
C PHE A 734 4.75 15.10 -23.19
N ASP A 735 4.12 14.32 -24.07
CA ASP A 735 2.75 14.57 -24.57
C ASP A 735 1.73 13.71 -23.80
N ASP A 736 0.46 13.79 -24.22
CA ASP A 736 -0.66 13.04 -23.61
C ASP A 736 -0.55 11.50 -23.78
N GLN A 737 0.39 11.04 -24.61
CA GLN A 737 0.70 9.62 -24.81
C GLN A 737 2.00 9.21 -24.11
N ASP A 738 2.47 10.04 -23.19
CA ASP A 738 3.70 9.83 -22.45
C ASP A 738 4.94 9.66 -23.36
N LYS A 739 4.98 10.34 -24.50
CA LYS A 739 6.14 10.35 -25.39
C LYS A 739 6.88 11.67 -25.33
N ALA A 740 8.18 11.59 -25.23
CA ALA A 740 9.06 12.76 -25.25
C ALA A 740 8.91 13.51 -26.56
N VAL A 741 8.34 14.71 -26.53
CA VAL A 741 8.10 15.57 -27.69
C VAL A 741 9.06 16.73 -27.80
N MET A 742 9.76 17.08 -26.72
CA MET A 742 10.82 18.07 -26.68
C MET A 742 11.94 17.62 -25.75
N VAL A 743 13.16 17.81 -26.21
CA VAL A 743 14.39 17.73 -25.37
C VAL A 743 15.10 19.07 -25.50
N VAL A 744 15.38 19.73 -24.37
CA VAL A 744 15.98 21.07 -24.33
C VAL A 744 17.20 21.09 -23.41
N GLY A 745 18.21 21.91 -23.75
CA GLY A 745 19.40 22.16 -22.92
C GLY A 745 19.85 23.61 -23.01
N THR A 746 20.23 24.16 -21.84
CA THR A 746 20.68 25.56 -21.74
C THR A 746 22.17 25.75 -21.98
N THR A 747 22.95 24.66 -22.05
CA THR A 747 24.44 24.69 -22.20
C THR A 747 24.94 24.26 -23.56
N ALA A 748 24.13 23.58 -24.36
CA ALA A 748 24.55 22.93 -25.59
C ALA A 748 24.27 23.75 -26.83
N GLY A 749 25.17 23.68 -27.79
CA GLY A 749 24.91 24.01 -29.16
C GLY A 749 25.73 25.18 -29.70
N LYS A 750 26.04 25.08 -30.99
CA LYS A 750 26.46 26.19 -31.82
C LYS A 750 25.28 27.09 -32.16
N GLY A 751 25.53 28.31 -32.58
CA GLY A 751 24.51 29.22 -33.07
C GLY A 751 23.61 28.59 -34.18
N LYS A 752 22.50 29.22 -34.48
CA LYS A 752 21.59 28.78 -35.52
C LYS A 752 22.29 28.80 -36.91
N PRO A 753 22.04 27.81 -37.77
CA PRO A 753 22.52 27.83 -39.14
C PRO A 753 21.80 28.93 -39.93
N GLU A 754 22.41 29.45 -41.03
CA GLU A 754 21.86 30.49 -41.88
C GLU A 754 20.48 30.13 -42.42
N ARG A 755 20.27 28.86 -42.78
CA ARG A 755 19.00 28.32 -43.27
C ARG A 755 17.86 28.22 -42.24
N ALA A 756 18.14 28.42 -40.93
CA ALA A 756 17.12 28.33 -39.89
C ALA A 756 16.06 29.42 -40.07
N ARG A 757 14.78 29.01 -40.13
CA ARG A 757 13.63 29.91 -40.32
C ARG A 757 13.18 30.49 -38.99
N LYS A 758 12.74 31.74 -39.00
CA LYS A 758 12.16 32.39 -37.84
C LYS A 758 10.80 31.79 -37.56
N LEU A 759 10.61 31.22 -36.37
CA LEU A 759 9.33 30.65 -35.91
C LEU A 759 8.53 31.60 -35.04
N GLY A 760 9.19 32.59 -34.41
CA GLY A 760 8.59 33.59 -33.52
C GLY A 760 9.63 34.54 -32.94
N LYS A 761 9.26 35.43 -32.00
CA LYS A 761 10.19 36.36 -31.35
C LYS A 761 11.33 35.63 -30.69
N GLY A 762 12.52 35.72 -31.26
CA GLY A 762 13.72 35.07 -30.73
C GLY A 762 13.79 33.53 -30.91
N LEU A 763 12.81 32.93 -31.62
CA LEU A 763 12.80 31.48 -31.91
C LEU A 763 13.12 31.24 -33.37
N PHE A 764 13.99 30.27 -33.63
CA PHE A 764 14.42 29.81 -34.92
C PHE A 764 14.37 28.29 -35.00
N VAL A 765 13.94 27.75 -36.15
CA VAL A 765 13.83 26.29 -36.38
C VAL A 765 14.52 25.88 -37.67
N ASP A 766 15.16 24.71 -37.64
CA ASP A 766 15.71 24.03 -38.81
C ASP A 766 14.93 22.73 -39.04
N PHE A 767 14.10 22.70 -40.06
CA PHE A 767 13.22 21.59 -40.45
C PHE A 767 13.94 20.43 -41.16
N LYS A 768 15.21 20.21 -40.90
CA LYS A 768 15.91 19.05 -41.46
C LYS A 768 15.61 17.76 -40.71
N GLY A 769 14.39 17.28 -40.76
CA GLY A 769 13.89 16.21 -39.92
C GLY A 769 14.09 14.78 -40.42
N ARG A 770 15.15 14.10 -40.09
CA ARG A 770 15.10 12.67 -39.78
C ARG A 770 15.15 12.54 -38.23
N GLY A 771 14.03 12.31 -37.58
CA GLY A 771 13.88 12.08 -36.12
C GLY A 771 13.49 13.29 -35.27
N GLY A 772 13.69 14.54 -35.70
CA GLY A 772 13.29 15.76 -34.97
C GLY A 772 13.89 17.03 -35.54
N ASP A 773 13.21 18.14 -35.30
CA ASP A 773 13.57 19.46 -35.76
C ASP A 773 14.31 20.24 -34.67
N ARG A 774 15.38 20.94 -35.02
CA ARG A 774 16.15 21.70 -34.04
C ARG A 774 15.61 23.10 -33.86
N VAL A 775 15.52 23.56 -32.64
CA VAL A 775 15.04 24.90 -32.26
C VAL A 775 16.12 25.63 -31.47
N TRP A 776 16.32 26.91 -31.77
CA TRP A 776 17.19 27.82 -31.06
C TRP A 776 16.43 28.97 -30.47
N GLY A 777 16.68 29.25 -29.19
CA GLY A 777 16.13 30.42 -28.51
C GLY A 777 17.15 31.51 -28.27
N TYR A 778 16.85 32.71 -28.73
CA TYR A 778 17.67 33.93 -28.57
C TYR A 778 16.92 34.98 -27.76
N ARG A 779 17.63 35.67 -26.86
CA ARG A 779 17.12 36.88 -26.17
C ARG A 779 18.20 37.95 -26.22
N LYS A 780 17.84 39.14 -26.74
CA LYS A 780 18.79 40.27 -26.95
C LYS A 780 20.04 39.80 -27.69
N GLY A 781 19.89 39.11 -28.82
CA GLY A 781 20.97 38.61 -29.66
C GLY A 781 21.82 37.48 -29.11
N LYS A 782 21.60 37.01 -27.85
CA LYS A 782 22.36 35.94 -27.21
C LYS A 782 21.57 34.64 -27.19
N LEU A 783 22.24 33.51 -27.57
CA LEU A 783 21.69 32.16 -27.49
C LEU A 783 21.41 31.82 -26.01
N LYS A 784 20.20 31.32 -25.74
CA LYS A 784 19.75 30.93 -24.41
C LYS A 784 19.62 29.42 -24.25
N PHE A 785 19.06 28.76 -25.23
CA PHE A 785 18.87 27.30 -25.26
C PHE A 785 18.89 26.76 -26.65
N THR A 786 19.10 25.45 -26.75
CA THR A 786 18.89 24.66 -27.95
C THR A 786 17.94 23.52 -27.59
N ALA A 787 16.98 23.26 -28.46
CA ALA A 787 16.03 22.14 -28.27
C ALA A 787 15.94 21.29 -29.53
N VAL A 788 15.49 20.05 -29.36
CA VAL A 788 15.01 19.20 -30.44
C VAL A 788 13.55 18.89 -30.14
N VAL A 789 12.70 19.00 -31.13
CA VAL A 789 11.26 18.80 -31.00
C VAL A 789 10.76 17.86 -32.09
N THR A 790 9.64 17.20 -31.83
CA THR A 790 8.97 16.41 -32.88
C THR A 790 8.48 17.31 -34.01
N PRO A 791 8.39 16.80 -35.25
CA PRO A 791 7.93 17.60 -36.40
C PRO A 791 6.53 18.21 -36.23
N GLN A 792 5.64 17.55 -35.47
CA GLN A 792 4.31 18.03 -35.16
C GLN A 792 4.33 19.34 -34.36
N ILE A 793 5.23 19.42 -33.35
CA ILE A 793 5.40 20.61 -32.50
C ILE A 793 6.16 21.69 -33.26
N ALA A 794 7.19 21.33 -34.03
CA ALA A 794 8.03 22.27 -34.76
C ALA A 794 7.28 23.22 -35.68
N LYS A 795 6.16 22.77 -36.25
CA LYS A 795 5.36 23.55 -37.21
C LYS A 795 4.56 24.72 -36.58
N LYS A 796 4.33 24.72 -35.28
CA LYS A 796 3.46 25.66 -34.57
C LYS A 796 4.23 26.39 -33.47
N ALA A 797 4.50 27.69 -33.64
CA ALA A 797 5.22 28.49 -32.63
C ALA A 797 4.61 28.42 -31.21
N LYS A 798 3.27 28.42 -31.13
CA LYS A 798 2.55 28.32 -29.86
C LYS A 798 2.84 27.01 -29.12
N LEU A 799 2.95 25.87 -29.83
CA LEU A 799 3.25 24.56 -29.24
C LEU A 799 4.70 24.50 -28.74
N VAL A 800 5.66 25.03 -29.54
CA VAL A 800 7.06 25.15 -29.10
C VAL A 800 7.16 26.02 -27.85
N GLN A 801 6.44 27.14 -27.80
CA GLN A 801 6.44 28.02 -26.62
C GLN A 801 5.81 27.37 -25.39
N ALA A 802 4.73 26.60 -25.55
CA ALA A 802 4.10 25.86 -24.47
C ALA A 802 5.05 24.80 -23.90
N ALA A 803 5.66 23.98 -24.77
CA ALA A 803 6.64 22.98 -24.35
C ALA A 803 7.88 23.62 -23.68
N LEU A 804 8.34 24.80 -24.10
CA LEU A 804 9.42 25.52 -23.43
C LEU A 804 9.03 26.04 -22.06
N ARG A 805 7.76 26.46 -21.87
CA ARG A 805 7.25 26.81 -20.52
C ARG A 805 7.19 25.58 -19.63
N ALA A 806 6.65 24.46 -20.14
CA ALA A 806 6.62 23.20 -19.41
C ALA A 806 8.05 22.75 -18.99
N ALA A 807 9.04 22.95 -19.88
CA ALA A 807 10.45 22.68 -19.57
C ALA A 807 11.12 23.70 -18.61
N GLY A 808 10.40 24.75 -18.15
CA GLY A 808 10.97 25.81 -17.33
C GLY A 808 11.95 26.73 -18.05
N VAL A 809 11.97 26.70 -19.36
CA VAL A 809 12.87 27.52 -20.21
C VAL A 809 12.08 28.70 -20.80
N ARG A 810 12.40 29.94 -20.39
CA ARG A 810 11.79 31.18 -20.90
C ARG A 810 12.77 32.03 -21.70
#